data_4c7c67351be1cba5d506cbe01fb0c1b2
#
_entry.id   4c7c67351be1cba5d506cbe01fb0c1b2
#
_cell.length_a   1.000
_cell.length_b   1.000
_cell.length_c   1.000
_cell.angle_alpha   90.00
_cell.angle_beta   90.00
_cell.angle_gamma   90.00
#
_symmetry.space_group_name_H-M   'P 1'
#
loop_
_entity.id
_entity.type
_entity.pdbx_description
1 polymer ?
#
loop_
_entity_poly.entity_id
_entity_poly.type
_entity_poly.pdbx_seq_one_letter_code
_entity_poly.pdbx_strand_id
1 'polypeptide(L)'
;MKSVIERGLLAGTAMLWSMAAGAQTAPAPQPDPAQAQTPPAAAADNSGQLGDIIITAQRREQSLQTVPISVAAFSAANIKALSAESIGDLDNFTPGLTINDSSVTQPSFTIRGVSTDDFGIGTDPSVGIFIDGIYSGRSGSSLIFFNDINRVEVLKGPQGTLFGRNTSAGAISIITNKPSPEPEMTATAQFGNYAKTKLDVMGNVPITDTLYLRVDGVINRRNGFMKDAVTGDDRERENSSSGRIALRWAPSANTDFVLAYDHDDTNKDGPAAVGISAFALSKDPFGPFANDVIGNKETRILNGVSLTATQRMGAFTLTSISSFKHFETHNREDEDGTNDPTRYLDTENAERNSSLYQEVRLGYESDRISAIAGVSYYHERGRQQSIVTALTDSVNRLISDATAGQFPIFSILDSVGLPVFGNTFQETMSNRAANDSYAVFGDATFKVTPRLSLTAGIRYTHDLKKFSWFNGPFSAPGLDAIKAPGALYNAILGVPAFPDDGLFSVSDFFGATIGPNGLIFDEGALEGVQFTRRAAFNDVSPRFVVQYDATADVHLYASASRGYKAGGFNSVQVNSFFEPEKVWNFEGGIKSELFDRHVRFNLSGYYFKYSNRQALSLENTGGAVPQYITLSGDSEAYGLDLDTQFVVSRDFSITGTAGLIESKWVKRVEQGIDISGQPTGEPVFRGIIGLHYKHDTGNGTIFGDASYSYTSRQRLNDAARAINAFIATPVAAGGAGVDLSKIDKLWAPRNTVNAKIGWRSPGERYSIALFAENLLNEKYLRTLNTITADTFQTPYVRRDQPGFYGIELGLKF
;
A
#
# COMPACT_ATOMS: atom_id res chain seq x y z
N MET A 1 15.15 23.66 1.31
CA MET A 1 13.68 23.69 1.18
C MET A 1 13.16 24.87 0.35
N LYS A 2 13.40 26.13 0.69
CA LYS A 2 12.91 27.29 -0.10
C LYS A 2 13.27 27.26 -1.60
N SER A 3 14.48 26.89 -1.99
CA SER A 3 14.94 26.96 -3.39
C SER A 3 14.32 25.89 -4.33
N VAL A 4 13.77 24.81 -3.82
CA VAL A 4 13.17 23.71 -4.63
C VAL A 4 11.70 23.99 -4.90
N ILE A 5 11.00 24.59 -3.95
CA ILE A 5 9.58 24.97 -4.11
C ILE A 5 9.43 26.12 -5.11
N GLU A 6 10.34 27.10 -5.08
CA GLU A 6 10.30 28.24 -6.01
C GLU A 6 10.56 27.86 -7.48
N ARG A 7 11.39 26.85 -7.73
CA ARG A 7 11.71 26.42 -9.12
C ARG A 7 10.64 25.56 -9.77
N GLY A 8 9.91 24.75 -9.00
CA GLY A 8 8.85 23.84 -9.52
C GLY A 8 7.53 24.56 -9.81
N LEU A 9 7.11 25.46 -8.94
CA LEU A 9 5.85 26.22 -9.09
C LEU A 9 5.94 27.31 -10.17
N LEU A 10 7.10 27.96 -10.33
CA LEU A 10 7.31 29.02 -11.31
C LEU A 10 7.41 28.52 -12.76
N ALA A 11 7.91 27.31 -13.00
CA ALA A 11 7.99 26.76 -14.35
C ALA A 11 6.63 26.38 -14.95
N GLY A 12 5.69 25.92 -14.11
CA GLY A 12 4.33 25.59 -14.55
C GLY A 12 3.45 26.81 -14.84
N THR A 13 3.66 27.90 -14.09
CA THR A 13 2.88 29.14 -14.24
C THR A 13 3.38 30.04 -15.37
N ALA A 14 4.67 30.03 -15.66
CA ALA A 14 5.26 30.88 -16.70
C ALA A 14 4.84 30.50 -18.14
N MET A 15 4.59 29.20 -18.41
CA MET A 15 4.10 28.76 -19.73
C MET A 15 2.63 29.13 -20.00
N LEU A 16 1.82 29.27 -18.96
CA LEU A 16 0.39 29.59 -19.11
C LEU A 16 0.17 31.11 -19.30
N TRP A 17 1.04 31.96 -18.77
CA TRP A 17 0.91 33.41 -18.90
C TRP A 17 1.32 33.95 -20.28
N SER A 18 2.25 33.27 -20.96
CA SER A 18 2.68 33.68 -22.30
C SER A 18 1.67 33.38 -23.43
N MET A 19 0.71 32.47 -23.18
CA MET A 19 -0.36 32.15 -24.14
C MET A 19 -1.62 33.00 -23.97
N ALA A 20 -1.83 33.62 -22.81
CA ALA A 20 -3.02 34.45 -22.55
C ALA A 20 -2.92 35.88 -23.14
N ALA A 21 -1.75 36.34 -23.55
CA ALA A 21 -1.54 37.71 -24.04
C ALA A 21 -1.81 37.90 -25.56
N GLY A 22 -2.19 36.83 -26.30
CA GLY A 22 -2.32 36.85 -27.76
C GLY A 22 -3.75 36.87 -28.34
N ALA A 23 -4.81 36.90 -27.52
CA ALA A 23 -6.19 36.73 -27.99
C ALA A 23 -7.09 37.93 -27.65
N GLN A 24 -6.77 39.10 -28.24
CA GLN A 24 -7.75 40.19 -28.34
C GLN A 24 -7.99 40.56 -29.80
N THR A 25 -9.08 40.00 -30.38
CA THR A 25 -9.78 40.63 -31.53
C THR A 25 -11.22 40.15 -31.64
N ALA A 26 -12.14 41.09 -31.58
CA ALA A 26 -13.49 41.25 -32.16
C ALA A 26 -14.65 40.36 -31.60
N PRO A 27 -15.80 40.98 -31.34
CA PRO A 27 -16.99 40.30 -30.84
C PRO A 27 -17.74 39.61 -31.98
N ALA A 28 -18.00 38.30 -31.83
CA ALA A 28 -18.95 37.54 -32.64
C ALA A 28 -20.25 37.30 -31.86
N PRO A 29 -21.41 37.09 -32.52
CA PRO A 29 -22.73 37.12 -31.92
C PRO A 29 -22.97 35.98 -30.91
N GLN A 30 -23.71 36.29 -29.86
CA GLN A 30 -24.13 35.37 -28.80
C GLN A 30 -24.91 34.18 -29.39
N PRO A 31 -24.52 32.94 -29.08
CA PRO A 31 -25.44 31.82 -29.10
C PRO A 31 -26.17 31.72 -27.76
N ASP A 32 -27.40 31.26 -27.81
CA ASP A 32 -28.27 30.93 -26.67
C ASP A 32 -27.57 30.18 -25.55
N PRO A 33 -28.00 30.35 -24.28
CA PRO A 33 -27.39 29.65 -23.15
C PRO A 33 -27.64 28.14 -23.25
N ALA A 34 -26.74 27.43 -23.92
CA ALA A 34 -26.67 26.01 -23.80
C ALA A 34 -26.36 25.66 -22.34
N GLN A 35 -27.24 24.98 -21.71
CA GLN A 35 -27.18 24.48 -20.35
C GLN A 35 -25.81 23.92 -20.05
N ALA A 36 -25.14 24.51 -19.09
CA ALA A 36 -23.95 23.91 -18.47
C ALA A 36 -24.38 22.57 -17.85
N GLN A 37 -24.06 21.49 -18.50
CA GLN A 37 -24.21 20.17 -17.90
C GLN A 37 -23.21 20.06 -16.74
N THR A 38 -23.74 20.24 -15.54
CA THR A 38 -23.12 19.76 -14.31
C THR A 38 -22.80 18.27 -14.51
N PRO A 39 -21.60 17.76 -14.16
CA PRO A 39 -21.41 16.31 -14.12
C PRO A 39 -22.47 15.76 -13.17
N PRO A 40 -23.27 14.79 -13.54
CA PRO A 40 -24.24 14.24 -12.62
C PRO A 40 -23.47 13.59 -11.47
N ALA A 41 -23.60 14.15 -10.25
CA ALA A 41 -23.54 13.32 -9.09
C ALA A 41 -24.42 12.11 -9.40
N ALA A 42 -23.93 10.89 -9.16
CA ALA A 42 -24.71 9.69 -9.38
C ALA A 42 -25.98 9.76 -8.52
N ALA A 43 -26.94 10.50 -8.99
CA ALA A 43 -28.31 10.48 -8.50
C ALA A 43 -28.78 9.06 -8.76
N ALA A 44 -29.14 8.33 -7.70
CA ALA A 44 -29.92 7.12 -7.85
C ALA A 44 -31.13 7.51 -8.69
N ASP A 45 -31.11 7.12 -9.96
CA ASP A 45 -32.20 7.37 -10.86
C ASP A 45 -33.42 6.61 -10.29
N ASN A 46 -34.52 7.33 -10.02
CA ASN A 46 -35.77 6.74 -9.54
C ASN A 46 -36.44 5.84 -10.59
N SER A 47 -35.78 5.61 -11.72
CA SER A 47 -36.26 4.75 -12.82
C SER A 47 -36.13 3.25 -12.55
N GLY A 48 -35.34 2.82 -11.54
CA GLY A 48 -35.04 1.42 -11.31
C GLY A 48 -34.01 0.84 -12.31
N GLN A 49 -33.24 1.69 -12.99
CA GLN A 49 -32.16 1.32 -13.92
C GLN A 49 -30.80 1.60 -13.35
N LEU A 50 -29.77 0.97 -13.89
CA LEU A 50 -28.37 1.19 -13.50
C LEU A 50 -27.88 2.54 -14.01
N GLY A 51 -27.32 3.36 -13.12
CA GLY A 51 -26.68 4.63 -13.44
C GLY A 51 -25.32 4.42 -14.14
N ASP A 52 -24.90 5.38 -14.96
CA ASP A 52 -23.58 5.41 -15.56
C ASP A 52 -22.52 5.66 -14.50
N ILE A 53 -21.43 4.90 -14.57
CA ILE A 53 -20.26 5.09 -13.70
C ILE A 53 -19.16 5.72 -14.57
N ILE A 54 -18.83 6.98 -14.29
CA ILE A 54 -17.75 7.68 -14.98
C ILE A 54 -16.45 7.41 -14.26
N ILE A 55 -15.42 7.02 -15.02
CA ILE A 55 -14.07 6.75 -14.54
C ILE A 55 -13.03 7.56 -15.29
N THR A 56 -11.82 7.65 -14.73
CA THR A 56 -10.68 8.33 -15.33
C THR A 56 -9.49 7.40 -15.58
N ALA A 57 -9.76 6.11 -15.66
CA ALA A 57 -8.79 5.03 -15.83
C ALA A 57 -7.87 5.19 -17.07
N GLN A 58 -8.26 5.96 -18.07
CA GLN A 58 -7.44 6.29 -19.24
C GLN A 58 -7.00 7.76 -19.28
N ARG A 59 -6.87 8.41 -18.11
CA ARG A 59 -6.55 9.83 -17.99
C ARG A 59 -7.58 10.76 -18.67
N ARG A 60 -8.76 10.24 -18.99
CA ARG A 60 -9.93 10.90 -19.61
C ARG A 60 -11.20 10.41 -18.89
N GLU A 61 -12.19 11.27 -18.79
CA GLU A 61 -13.50 10.89 -18.28
C GLU A 61 -14.23 10.01 -19.32
N GLN A 62 -14.59 8.80 -18.95
CA GLN A 62 -15.25 7.83 -19.82
C GLN A 62 -16.22 6.98 -18.99
N SER A 63 -17.28 6.45 -19.63
CA SER A 63 -18.14 5.46 -18.97
C SER A 63 -17.35 4.18 -18.70
N LEU A 64 -17.56 3.59 -17.53
CA LEU A 64 -16.97 2.29 -17.15
C LEU A 64 -17.23 1.21 -18.22
N GLN A 65 -18.41 1.25 -18.87
CA GLN A 65 -18.79 0.27 -19.86
C GLN A 65 -18.03 0.40 -21.19
N THR A 66 -17.57 1.61 -21.53
CA THR A 66 -16.85 1.84 -22.79
C THR A 66 -15.33 1.74 -22.65
N VAL A 67 -14.79 1.61 -21.44
CA VAL A 67 -13.32 1.51 -21.24
C VAL A 67 -12.86 0.07 -21.42
N PRO A 68 -11.93 -0.23 -22.36
CA PRO A 68 -11.51 -1.58 -22.69
C PRO A 68 -10.39 -2.11 -21.77
N ILE A 69 -10.64 -2.14 -20.48
CA ILE A 69 -9.78 -2.71 -19.42
C ILE A 69 -10.64 -3.24 -18.28
N SER A 70 -10.10 -4.18 -17.50
CA SER A 70 -10.70 -4.62 -16.24
C SER A 70 -10.50 -3.57 -15.16
N VAL A 71 -11.60 -2.97 -14.67
CA VAL A 71 -11.61 -1.93 -13.63
C VAL A 71 -12.70 -2.23 -12.63
N ALA A 72 -12.40 -2.19 -11.33
CA ALA A 72 -13.40 -2.07 -10.29
C ALA A 72 -13.49 -0.60 -9.86
N ALA A 73 -14.70 -0.04 -9.83
CA ALA A 73 -14.92 1.35 -9.46
C ALA A 73 -15.90 1.44 -8.30
N PHE A 74 -15.52 2.19 -7.27
CA PHE A 74 -16.30 2.44 -6.07
C PHE A 74 -16.65 3.93 -5.99
N SER A 75 -17.92 4.27 -6.11
CA SER A 75 -18.41 5.64 -5.86
C SER A 75 -18.36 5.97 -4.37
N ALA A 76 -18.45 7.26 -4.01
CA ALA A 76 -18.61 7.70 -2.62
C ALA A 76 -19.76 6.97 -1.89
N ALA A 77 -20.87 6.75 -2.61
CA ALA A 77 -22.02 6.02 -2.07
C ALA A 77 -21.70 4.54 -1.78
N ASN A 78 -20.97 3.87 -2.69
CA ASN A 78 -20.51 2.49 -2.46
C ASN A 78 -19.56 2.42 -1.26
N ILE A 79 -18.55 3.30 -1.18
CA ILE A 79 -17.61 3.37 -0.06
C ILE A 79 -18.35 3.50 1.28
N LYS A 80 -19.35 4.40 1.33
CA LYS A 80 -20.17 4.61 2.52
C LYS A 80 -21.08 3.42 2.85
N ALA A 81 -21.67 2.77 1.85
CA ALA A 81 -22.50 1.57 2.03
C ALA A 81 -21.68 0.39 2.57
N LEU A 82 -20.45 0.23 2.10
CA LEU A 82 -19.51 -0.80 2.52
C LEU A 82 -18.85 -0.51 3.87
N SER A 83 -19.07 0.68 4.44
CA SER A 83 -18.36 1.18 5.64
C SER A 83 -16.85 1.22 5.50
N ALA A 84 -16.31 1.26 4.26
CA ALA A 84 -14.88 1.31 4.03
C ALA A 84 -14.29 2.65 4.53
N GLU A 85 -13.24 2.59 5.34
CA GLU A 85 -12.60 3.74 5.99
C GLU A 85 -11.28 4.13 5.31
N SER A 86 -10.64 3.15 4.67
CA SER A 86 -9.35 3.32 4.00
C SER A 86 -9.29 2.50 2.71
N ILE A 87 -8.20 2.66 1.97
CA ILE A 87 -7.90 1.78 0.83
C ILE A 87 -7.80 0.32 1.30
N GLY A 88 -7.31 0.07 2.51
CA GLY A 88 -7.14 -1.27 3.09
C GLY A 88 -8.42 -2.11 3.06
N ASP A 89 -9.55 -1.47 3.27
CA ASP A 89 -10.85 -2.17 3.35
C ASP A 89 -11.36 -2.64 1.98
N LEU A 90 -10.82 -2.08 0.87
CA LEU A 90 -11.31 -2.40 -0.49
C LEU A 90 -10.93 -3.80 -0.96
N ASP A 91 -9.99 -4.46 -0.31
CA ASP A 91 -9.62 -5.83 -0.67
C ASP A 91 -10.76 -6.82 -0.41
N ASN A 92 -11.59 -6.56 0.60
CA ASN A 92 -12.78 -7.34 0.90
C ASN A 92 -13.87 -7.25 -0.19
N PHE A 93 -13.76 -6.27 -1.10
CA PHE A 93 -14.76 -5.96 -2.12
C PHE A 93 -14.23 -6.04 -3.56
N THR A 94 -12.93 -6.37 -3.73
CA THR A 94 -12.28 -6.41 -5.04
C THR A 94 -11.55 -7.73 -5.25
N PRO A 95 -12.14 -8.70 -5.95
CA PRO A 95 -11.44 -9.93 -6.31
C PRO A 95 -10.14 -9.62 -7.06
N GLY A 96 -9.06 -10.32 -6.68
CA GLY A 96 -7.74 -10.10 -7.24
C GLY A 96 -6.96 -8.94 -6.64
N LEU A 97 -7.55 -8.15 -5.73
CA LEU A 97 -6.84 -7.21 -4.87
C LEU A 97 -6.64 -7.83 -3.48
N THR A 98 -5.46 -7.70 -2.91
CA THR A 98 -5.17 -8.01 -1.50
C THR A 98 -4.32 -6.88 -0.95
N ILE A 99 -4.65 -6.41 0.25
CA ILE A 99 -3.92 -5.32 0.89
C ILE A 99 -3.48 -5.79 2.28
N ASN A 100 -2.17 -5.77 2.52
CA ASN A 100 -1.64 -5.95 3.86
C ASN A 100 -1.46 -4.57 4.49
N ASP A 101 -2.36 -4.21 5.38
CA ASP A 101 -2.41 -2.94 6.11
C ASP A 101 -2.12 -3.12 7.61
N SER A 102 -1.53 -4.25 8.01
CA SER A 102 -1.14 -4.50 9.41
C SER A 102 -0.17 -3.42 9.91
N SER A 103 0.66 -2.89 9.03
CA SER A 103 1.47 -1.69 9.26
C SER A 103 1.04 -0.58 8.31
N VAL A 104 0.66 0.59 8.82
CA VAL A 104 0.31 1.77 8.01
C VAL A 104 1.54 2.44 7.39
N THR A 105 2.72 2.18 7.95
CA THR A 105 3.99 2.72 7.46
C THR A 105 4.64 1.83 6.41
N GLN A 106 4.26 0.55 6.38
CA GLN A 106 4.80 -0.47 5.46
C GLN A 106 3.67 -1.31 4.80
N PRO A 107 2.61 -0.69 4.27
CA PRO A 107 1.55 -1.45 3.62
C PRO A 107 2.04 -2.08 2.32
N SER A 108 1.44 -3.20 1.96
CA SER A 108 1.65 -3.80 0.64
C SER A 108 0.35 -4.00 -0.12
N PHE A 109 0.43 -3.85 -1.43
CA PHE A 109 -0.69 -3.94 -2.35
C PHE A 109 -0.41 -5.02 -3.38
N THR A 110 -1.32 -5.97 -3.50
CA THR A 110 -1.24 -7.09 -4.43
C THR A 110 -2.39 -7.03 -5.41
N ILE A 111 -2.11 -7.00 -6.72
CA ILE A 111 -3.14 -7.15 -7.76
C ILE A 111 -2.80 -8.37 -8.60
N ARG A 112 -3.78 -9.27 -8.77
CA ARG A 112 -3.63 -10.52 -9.53
C ARG A 112 -2.38 -11.31 -9.10
N GLY A 113 -2.12 -11.37 -7.78
CA GLY A 113 -1.00 -12.11 -7.19
C GLY A 113 0.37 -11.47 -7.33
N VAL A 114 0.46 -10.21 -7.75
CA VAL A 114 1.73 -9.49 -7.87
C VAL A 114 1.80 -8.36 -6.87
N SER A 115 2.78 -8.41 -5.98
CA SER A 115 3.04 -7.42 -4.94
C SER A 115 4.52 -7.03 -4.90
N THR A 116 4.80 -6.04 -4.09
CA THR A 116 6.10 -5.73 -3.54
C THR A 116 5.91 -5.44 -2.06
N ASP A 117 6.44 -6.31 -1.24
CA ASP A 117 6.30 -6.26 0.21
C ASP A 117 7.58 -5.68 0.87
N ASP A 118 8.53 -5.20 0.06
CA ASP A 118 9.80 -4.62 0.52
C ASP A 118 9.57 -3.20 1.08
N PHE A 119 9.98 -3.00 2.33
CA PHE A 119 9.92 -1.73 3.05
C PHE A 119 11.05 -0.77 2.71
N GLY A 120 12.09 -1.24 1.99
CA GLY A 120 13.30 -0.47 1.73
C GLY A 120 13.13 0.68 0.75
N ILE A 121 13.79 1.82 1.00
CA ILE A 121 13.75 2.99 0.10
C ILE A 121 14.47 2.77 -1.23
N GLY A 122 15.13 1.64 -1.41
CA GLY A 122 15.77 1.22 -2.67
C GLY A 122 14.82 0.56 -3.68
N THR A 123 13.66 0.10 -3.22
CA THR A 123 12.68 -0.67 -3.98
C THR A 123 11.44 0.17 -4.31
N ASP A 124 10.82 -0.04 -5.45
CA ASP A 124 9.56 0.60 -5.87
C ASP A 124 8.37 -0.38 -5.74
N PRO A 125 7.12 0.11 -5.59
CA PRO A 125 5.92 -0.75 -5.58
C PRO A 125 5.59 -1.30 -6.98
N SER A 126 4.89 -2.45 -7.05
CA SER A 126 4.34 -3.01 -8.29
C SER A 126 2.94 -2.49 -8.62
N VAL A 127 2.22 -1.99 -7.61
CA VAL A 127 0.91 -1.33 -7.72
C VAL A 127 1.09 0.17 -7.51
N GLY A 128 0.77 0.95 -8.53
CA GLY A 128 0.85 2.42 -8.45
C GLY A 128 -0.36 3.01 -7.73
N ILE A 129 -0.13 3.81 -6.69
CA ILE A 129 -1.18 4.56 -6.02
C ILE A 129 -1.18 5.99 -6.53
N PHE A 130 -2.36 6.48 -6.93
CA PHE A 130 -2.55 7.83 -7.46
C PHE A 130 -3.67 8.54 -6.71
N ILE A 131 -3.44 9.78 -6.29
CA ILE A 131 -4.46 10.66 -5.69
C ILE A 131 -4.61 11.87 -6.59
N ASP A 132 -5.78 12.09 -7.15
CA ASP A 132 -6.06 13.15 -8.15
C ASP A 132 -5.06 13.15 -9.32
N GLY A 133 -4.62 11.95 -9.72
CA GLY A 133 -3.65 11.77 -10.80
C GLY A 133 -2.18 11.93 -10.39
N ILE A 134 -1.89 12.24 -9.14
CA ILE A 134 -0.55 12.42 -8.58
C ILE A 134 -0.03 11.09 -8.05
N TYR A 135 1.12 10.66 -8.55
CA TYR A 135 1.76 9.43 -8.11
C TYR A 135 2.25 9.50 -6.66
N SER A 136 1.88 8.51 -5.84
CA SER A 136 2.35 8.31 -4.48
C SER A 136 3.45 7.25 -4.48
N GLY A 137 4.71 7.69 -4.53
CA GLY A 137 5.85 6.86 -4.89
C GLY A 137 6.26 5.80 -3.87
N ARG A 138 5.87 5.92 -2.60
CA ARG A 138 6.34 5.06 -1.51
C ARG A 138 5.18 4.44 -0.74
N SER A 139 5.40 3.21 -0.23
CA SER A 139 4.40 2.51 0.58
C SER A 139 3.96 3.32 1.81
N GLY A 140 4.89 3.95 2.54
CA GLY A 140 4.57 4.78 3.69
C GLY A 140 3.66 5.98 3.42
N SER A 141 3.48 6.38 2.15
CA SER A 141 2.56 7.44 1.74
C SER A 141 1.33 6.93 0.99
N SER A 142 1.11 5.62 0.93
CA SER A 142 0.15 4.98 0.02
C SER A 142 -1.14 4.53 0.70
N LEU A 143 -1.10 4.08 1.95
CA LEU A 143 -2.30 3.73 2.70
C LEU A 143 -2.89 5.00 3.29
N ILE A 144 -3.95 5.51 2.66
CA ILE A 144 -4.63 6.73 3.10
C ILE A 144 -6.04 6.42 3.61
N PHE A 145 -6.49 7.21 4.57
CA PHE A 145 -7.89 7.22 5.01
C PHE A 145 -8.77 7.93 4.00
N PHE A 146 -10.01 7.48 3.89
CA PHE A 146 -10.97 8.08 2.97
C PHE A 146 -11.58 9.35 3.56
N ASN A 147 -11.12 10.49 3.05
CA ASN A 147 -11.65 11.81 3.36
C ASN A 147 -12.28 12.36 2.10
N ASP A 148 -13.56 12.67 2.14
CA ASP A 148 -14.27 13.37 1.06
C ASP A 148 -13.93 12.83 -0.34
N ILE A 149 -13.91 11.50 -0.47
CA ILE A 149 -13.60 10.80 -1.72
C ILE A 149 -14.82 10.83 -2.66
N ASN A 150 -14.59 11.16 -3.92
CA ASN A 150 -15.57 11.04 -4.99
C ASN A 150 -15.70 9.59 -5.47
N ARG A 151 -14.56 8.95 -5.72
CA ARG A 151 -14.51 7.54 -6.13
C ARG A 151 -13.10 6.96 -6.01
N VAL A 152 -13.03 5.64 -6.01
CA VAL A 152 -11.79 4.87 -6.14
C VAL A 152 -11.90 3.95 -7.35
N GLU A 153 -10.88 3.92 -8.17
CA GLU A 153 -10.76 3.07 -9.36
C GLU A 153 -9.58 2.10 -9.16
N VAL A 154 -9.85 0.80 -9.19
CA VAL A 154 -8.82 -0.26 -9.14
C VAL A 154 -8.63 -0.82 -10.53
N LEU A 155 -7.53 -0.46 -11.17
CA LEU A 155 -7.17 -0.87 -12.52
C LEU A 155 -6.32 -2.15 -12.43
N LYS A 156 -6.85 -3.25 -12.92
CA LYS A 156 -6.18 -4.54 -12.87
C LYS A 156 -5.33 -4.77 -14.12
N GLY A 157 -4.13 -5.34 -13.91
CA GLY A 157 -3.13 -5.52 -14.98
C GLY A 157 -2.31 -4.26 -15.28
N PRO A 158 -1.25 -4.39 -16.09
CA PRO A 158 -0.24 -3.35 -16.28
C PRO A 158 -0.78 -2.07 -16.90
N GLN A 159 -0.42 -0.94 -16.28
CA GLN A 159 -0.83 0.41 -16.68
C GLN A 159 0.36 1.29 -17.13
N GLY A 160 1.44 0.67 -17.63
CA GLY A 160 2.69 1.35 -17.95
C GLY A 160 2.58 2.51 -18.92
N THR A 161 1.69 2.45 -19.92
CA THR A 161 1.56 3.49 -20.95
C THR A 161 1.01 4.80 -20.39
N LEU A 162 -0.09 4.77 -19.66
CA LEU A 162 -0.79 5.99 -19.20
C LEU A 162 -0.42 6.42 -17.78
N PHE A 163 -0.17 5.47 -16.89
CA PHE A 163 0.19 5.75 -15.51
C PHE A 163 1.71 5.73 -15.27
N GLY A 164 2.44 5.01 -16.12
CA GLY A 164 3.89 5.03 -16.13
C GLY A 164 4.52 3.91 -15.28
N ARG A 165 5.71 4.20 -14.76
CA ARG A 165 6.48 3.25 -13.98
C ARG A 165 5.74 2.75 -12.75
N ASN A 166 6.15 1.60 -12.24
CA ASN A 166 5.66 1.07 -10.95
C ASN A 166 4.16 0.76 -10.96
N THR A 167 3.63 0.40 -12.13
CA THR A 167 2.26 -0.04 -12.36
C THR A 167 2.23 -1.37 -13.13
N SER A 168 3.22 -2.23 -12.86
CA SER A 168 3.34 -3.55 -13.51
C SER A 168 2.21 -4.49 -13.13
N ALA A 169 1.72 -4.45 -11.90
CA ALA A 169 0.56 -5.23 -11.45
C ALA A 169 -0.78 -4.53 -11.70
N GLY A 170 -0.78 -3.19 -11.63
CA GLY A 170 -1.98 -2.37 -11.75
C GLY A 170 -1.82 -0.99 -11.13
N ALA A 171 -2.95 -0.29 -10.99
CA ALA A 171 -3.00 1.00 -10.33
C ALA A 171 -4.28 1.15 -9.48
N ILE A 172 -4.19 1.88 -8.38
CA ILE A 172 -5.33 2.35 -7.61
C ILE A 172 -5.36 3.87 -7.75
N SER A 173 -6.45 4.39 -8.30
CA SER A 173 -6.66 5.82 -8.54
C SER A 173 -7.77 6.33 -7.64
N ILE A 174 -7.43 7.23 -6.74
CA ILE A 174 -8.34 7.87 -5.80
C ILE A 174 -8.62 9.27 -6.28
N ILE A 175 -9.87 9.58 -6.44
CA ILE A 175 -10.35 10.89 -6.89
C ILE A 175 -11.12 11.53 -5.75
N THR A 176 -10.68 12.71 -5.33
CA THR A 176 -11.34 13.51 -4.30
C THR A 176 -12.46 14.39 -4.88
N ASN A 177 -13.36 14.86 -4.02
CA ASN A 177 -14.35 15.85 -4.44
C ASN A 177 -13.67 17.22 -4.63
N LYS A 178 -14.05 17.90 -5.70
CA LYS A 178 -13.59 19.28 -5.96
C LYS A 178 -14.51 20.29 -5.28
N PRO A 179 -14.00 21.45 -4.85
CA PRO A 179 -14.84 22.55 -4.44
C PRO A 179 -15.87 22.92 -5.53
N SER A 180 -17.11 23.17 -5.16
CA SER A 180 -18.26 23.38 -6.05
C SER A 180 -18.98 24.71 -5.75
N PRO A 181 -19.82 25.20 -6.68
CA PRO A 181 -20.65 26.37 -6.45
C PRO A 181 -21.79 26.13 -5.44
N GLU A 182 -22.14 24.87 -5.15
CA GLU A 182 -23.21 24.52 -4.23
C GLU A 182 -22.68 24.50 -2.80
N PRO A 183 -23.26 25.29 -1.86
CA PRO A 183 -22.90 25.17 -0.44
C PRO A 183 -23.34 23.81 0.09
N GLU A 184 -22.46 23.13 0.79
CA GLU A 184 -22.73 21.81 1.37
C GLU A 184 -21.97 21.67 2.69
N MET A 185 -22.61 21.05 3.67
CA MET A 185 -21.95 20.64 4.91
C MET A 185 -22.40 19.23 5.27
N THR A 186 -21.46 18.37 5.60
CA THR A 186 -21.74 17.03 6.14
C THR A 186 -20.97 16.77 7.41
N ALA A 187 -21.59 16.02 8.32
CA ALA A 187 -20.91 15.48 9.49
C ALA A 187 -21.40 14.05 9.73
N THR A 188 -20.46 13.14 9.96
CA THR A 188 -20.76 11.74 10.28
C THR A 188 -20.00 11.35 11.55
N ALA A 189 -20.69 10.77 12.53
CA ALA A 189 -20.09 10.24 13.75
C ALA A 189 -20.39 8.75 13.85
N GLN A 190 -19.38 7.94 14.17
CA GLN A 190 -19.50 6.50 14.42
C GLN A 190 -19.05 6.18 15.84
N PHE A 191 -19.76 5.29 16.48
CA PHE A 191 -19.46 4.74 17.81
C PHE A 191 -19.60 3.23 17.78
N GLY A 192 -18.63 2.50 18.32
CA GLY A 192 -18.63 1.05 18.24
C GLY A 192 -17.92 0.35 19.39
N ASN A 193 -17.83 -0.97 19.31
CA ASN A 193 -17.06 -1.78 20.24
C ASN A 193 -15.59 -1.34 20.25
N TYR A 194 -14.84 -1.75 21.27
CA TYR A 194 -13.46 -1.29 21.52
C TYR A 194 -13.35 0.25 21.65
N ALA A 195 -14.42 0.91 22.14
CA ALA A 195 -14.52 2.36 22.24
C ALA A 195 -14.23 3.09 20.89
N LYS A 196 -14.59 2.46 19.75
CA LYS A 196 -14.45 3.09 18.45
C LYS A 196 -15.20 4.42 18.42
N THR A 197 -14.50 5.46 17.99
CA THR A 197 -15.06 6.80 17.77
C THR A 197 -14.45 7.34 16.47
N LYS A 198 -15.28 7.60 15.48
CA LYS A 198 -14.90 8.28 14.23
C LYS A 198 -15.76 9.51 14.05
N LEU A 199 -15.14 10.61 13.71
CA LEU A 199 -15.82 11.86 13.33
C LEU A 199 -15.27 12.29 11.98
N ASP A 200 -16.16 12.50 11.02
CA ASP A 200 -15.88 12.98 9.68
C ASP A 200 -16.72 14.23 9.43
N VAL A 201 -16.09 15.33 9.05
CA VAL A 201 -16.74 16.62 8.81
C VAL A 201 -16.23 17.20 7.49
N MET A 202 -17.15 17.67 6.66
CA MET A 202 -16.84 18.36 5.42
C MET A 202 -17.71 19.62 5.28
N GLY A 203 -17.10 20.69 4.76
CA GLY A 203 -17.78 21.93 4.38
C GLY A 203 -17.33 22.40 3.01
N ASN A 204 -18.28 22.75 2.14
CA ASN A 204 -18.06 23.38 0.84
C ASN A 204 -18.71 24.75 0.81
N VAL A 205 -17.91 25.78 0.54
CA VAL A 205 -18.34 27.20 0.61
C VAL A 205 -18.00 27.89 -0.70
N PRO A 206 -18.98 28.36 -1.48
CA PRO A 206 -18.75 29.30 -2.58
C PRO A 206 -18.36 30.67 -2.01
N ILE A 207 -17.12 31.13 -2.26
CA ILE A 207 -16.63 32.43 -1.81
C ILE A 207 -17.10 33.52 -2.78
N THR A 208 -17.03 33.22 -4.07
CA THR A 208 -17.59 34.03 -5.18
C THR A 208 -18.16 33.11 -6.25
N ASP A 209 -18.74 33.67 -7.30
CA ASP A 209 -19.28 32.89 -8.44
C ASP A 209 -18.22 32.07 -9.18
N THR A 210 -16.92 32.31 -8.91
CA THR A 210 -15.81 31.62 -9.59
C THR A 210 -14.77 31.04 -8.63
N LEU A 211 -14.90 31.29 -7.32
CA LEU A 211 -13.95 30.86 -6.31
C LEU A 211 -14.66 30.06 -5.22
N TYR A 212 -14.25 28.81 -5.02
CA TYR A 212 -14.88 27.87 -4.12
C TYR A 212 -13.86 27.25 -3.16
N LEU A 213 -14.23 27.10 -1.90
CA LEU A 213 -13.44 26.47 -0.85
C LEU A 213 -14.12 25.19 -0.38
N ARG A 214 -13.36 24.11 -0.23
CA ARG A 214 -13.80 22.87 0.37
C ARG A 214 -12.82 22.44 1.43
N VAL A 215 -13.30 22.08 2.62
CA VAL A 215 -12.50 21.65 3.76
C VAL A 215 -13.11 20.41 4.33
N ASP A 216 -12.31 19.41 4.57
CA ASP A 216 -12.72 18.18 5.24
C ASP A 216 -11.71 17.74 6.28
N GLY A 217 -12.17 16.92 7.23
CA GLY A 217 -11.33 16.34 8.26
C GLY A 217 -11.96 15.13 8.90
N VAL A 218 -11.11 14.13 9.20
CA VAL A 218 -11.49 12.88 9.85
C VAL A 218 -10.62 12.67 11.09
N ILE A 219 -11.23 12.22 12.17
CA ILE A 219 -10.56 11.68 13.36
C ILE A 219 -11.09 10.27 13.54
N ASN A 220 -10.19 9.29 13.68
CA ASN A 220 -10.54 7.89 13.90
C ASN A 220 -9.75 7.36 15.10
N ARG A 221 -10.45 6.85 16.10
CA ARG A 221 -9.86 6.32 17.34
C ARG A 221 -10.56 5.03 17.74
N ARG A 222 -9.77 4.08 18.22
CA ARG A 222 -10.26 2.81 18.75
C ARG A 222 -9.23 2.24 19.73
N ASN A 223 -9.70 1.66 20.84
CA ASN A 223 -8.84 0.87 21.72
C ASN A 223 -8.35 -0.39 21.00
N GLY A 224 -7.28 -0.96 21.49
CA GLY A 224 -6.77 -2.23 20.98
C GLY A 224 -7.76 -3.37 21.19
N PHE A 225 -7.81 -4.29 20.24
CA PHE A 225 -8.64 -5.50 20.34
C PHE A 225 -7.85 -6.71 20.86
N MET A 226 -6.56 -6.57 21.07
CA MET A 226 -5.70 -7.56 21.68
C MET A 226 -5.17 -7.04 23.01
N LYS A 227 -5.00 -7.94 23.98
CA LYS A 227 -4.48 -7.59 25.30
C LYS A 227 -3.23 -8.39 25.59
N ASP A 228 -2.13 -7.70 25.87
CA ASP A 228 -0.90 -8.32 26.34
C ASP A 228 -1.16 -8.94 27.74
N ALA A 229 -0.86 -10.21 27.89
CA ALA A 229 -1.18 -10.95 29.11
C ALA A 229 -0.22 -10.68 30.27
N VAL A 230 0.95 -10.11 30.01
CA VAL A 230 1.98 -9.79 31.01
C VAL A 230 1.86 -8.34 31.45
N THR A 231 1.81 -7.40 30.51
CA THR A 231 1.74 -5.96 30.82
C THR A 231 0.32 -5.47 31.08
N GLY A 232 -0.67 -6.16 30.49
CA GLY A 232 -2.07 -5.73 30.54
C GLY A 232 -2.42 -4.62 29.55
N ASP A 233 -1.48 -4.24 28.67
CA ASP A 233 -1.67 -3.19 27.67
C ASP A 233 -2.56 -3.67 26.52
N ASP A 234 -3.40 -2.76 26.01
CA ASP A 234 -4.14 -2.98 24.80
C ASP A 234 -3.19 -2.80 23.59
N ARG A 235 -3.21 -3.74 22.65
CA ARG A 235 -2.46 -3.73 21.40
C ARG A 235 -3.41 -3.59 20.20
N GLU A 236 -2.89 -3.15 19.07
CA GLU A 236 -3.66 -2.88 17.84
C GLU A 236 -4.66 -1.73 18.01
N ARG A 237 -4.25 -0.68 18.71
CA ARG A 237 -5.02 0.57 18.81
C ARG A 237 -5.07 1.27 17.46
N GLU A 238 -6.12 2.06 17.24
CA GLU A 238 -6.21 3.00 16.14
C GLU A 238 -6.23 4.43 16.70
N ASN A 239 -5.41 5.31 16.14
CA ASN A 239 -5.43 6.73 16.45
C ASN A 239 -4.86 7.48 15.24
N SER A 240 -5.76 7.97 14.41
CA SER A 240 -5.42 8.70 13.20
C SER A 240 -6.28 9.94 13.03
N SER A 241 -5.73 10.93 12.37
CA SER A 241 -6.45 12.11 11.90
C SER A 241 -5.93 12.51 10.52
N SER A 242 -6.84 12.94 9.66
CA SER A 242 -6.49 13.42 8.34
C SER A 242 -7.42 14.55 7.92
N GLY A 243 -6.97 15.38 6.99
CA GLY A 243 -7.77 16.48 6.49
C GLY A 243 -7.22 17.05 5.20
N ARG A 244 -8.12 17.68 4.47
CA ARG A 244 -7.84 18.35 3.21
C ARG A 244 -8.45 19.73 3.18
N ILE A 245 -7.72 20.67 2.58
CA ILE A 245 -8.21 22.01 2.23
C ILE A 245 -7.98 22.18 0.74
N ALA A 246 -9.05 22.43 -0.02
CA ALA A 246 -8.97 22.65 -1.45
C ALA A 246 -9.61 23.99 -1.83
N LEU A 247 -8.93 24.75 -2.68
CA LEU A 247 -9.40 26.00 -3.26
C LEU A 247 -9.50 25.83 -4.77
N ARG A 248 -10.69 26.03 -5.33
CA ARG A 248 -10.94 25.98 -6.77
C ARG A 248 -11.26 27.36 -7.29
N TRP A 249 -10.52 27.79 -8.32
CA TRP A 249 -10.77 29.00 -9.07
C TRP A 249 -11.12 28.65 -10.51
N ALA A 250 -12.37 28.94 -10.91
CA ALA A 250 -12.91 28.67 -12.23
C ALA A 250 -13.35 30.00 -12.89
N PRO A 251 -12.37 30.83 -13.37
CA PRO A 251 -12.68 32.18 -13.92
C PRO A 251 -13.53 32.12 -15.20
N SER A 252 -13.60 30.96 -15.85
CA SER A 252 -14.47 30.70 -17.01
C SER A 252 -14.85 29.24 -17.07
N ALA A 253 -15.83 28.88 -17.89
CA ALA A 253 -16.22 27.49 -18.16
C ALA A 253 -15.07 26.63 -18.75
N ASN A 254 -14.04 27.28 -19.30
CA ASN A 254 -12.91 26.62 -19.97
C ASN A 254 -11.63 26.57 -19.13
N THR A 255 -11.60 27.29 -18.00
CA THR A 255 -10.39 27.43 -17.17
C THR A 255 -10.71 27.00 -15.76
N ASP A 256 -9.94 26.06 -15.21
CA ASP A 256 -10.13 25.48 -13.87
C ASP A 256 -8.78 25.30 -13.18
N PHE A 257 -8.63 25.88 -11.98
CA PHE A 257 -7.47 25.67 -11.12
C PHE A 257 -7.92 25.10 -9.80
N VAL A 258 -7.29 24.05 -9.34
CA VAL A 258 -7.51 23.45 -8.02
C VAL A 258 -6.19 23.40 -7.27
N LEU A 259 -6.07 24.18 -6.20
CA LEU A 259 -4.97 24.11 -5.23
C LEU A 259 -5.45 23.33 -4.01
N ALA A 260 -4.73 22.29 -3.60
CA ALA A 260 -5.09 21.51 -2.44
C ALA A 260 -3.89 21.30 -1.51
N TYR A 261 -4.17 21.20 -0.21
CA TYR A 261 -3.26 20.79 0.84
C TYR A 261 -3.87 19.59 1.57
N ASP A 262 -3.11 18.53 1.72
CA ASP A 262 -3.45 17.30 2.41
C ASP A 262 -2.55 17.12 3.64
N HIS A 263 -3.15 16.70 4.75
CA HIS A 263 -2.45 16.35 5.99
C HIS A 263 -2.97 15.01 6.51
N ASP A 264 -2.05 14.16 6.99
CA ASP A 264 -2.38 12.90 7.66
C ASP A 264 -1.41 12.70 8.82
N ASP A 265 -1.96 12.34 9.98
CA ASP A 265 -1.23 12.02 11.21
C ASP A 265 -1.78 10.72 11.80
N THR A 266 -0.92 9.73 11.91
CA THR A 266 -1.22 8.44 12.54
C THR A 266 -0.23 8.21 13.69
N ASN A 267 -0.76 7.82 14.85
CA ASN A 267 0.03 7.49 16.03
C ASN A 267 -0.62 6.32 16.78
N LYS A 268 -0.14 5.11 16.50
CA LYS A 268 -0.66 3.86 17.06
C LYS A 268 0.46 2.96 17.56
N ASP A 269 0.12 1.79 18.06
CA ASP A 269 1.10 0.76 18.37
C ASP A 269 1.61 0.10 17.08
N GLY A 270 2.83 -0.40 17.09
CA GLY A 270 3.30 -1.33 16.07
C GLY A 270 2.48 -2.63 16.09
N PRO A 271 2.44 -3.35 14.96
CA PRO A 271 1.69 -4.61 14.86
C PRO A 271 2.10 -5.61 15.95
N ALA A 272 1.12 -6.26 16.57
CA ALA A 272 1.39 -7.23 17.63
C ALA A 272 1.91 -8.56 17.05
N ALA A 273 3.04 -9.05 17.57
CA ALA A 273 3.56 -10.36 17.29
C ALA A 273 2.97 -11.38 18.27
N VAL A 274 2.36 -12.45 17.76
CA VAL A 274 1.82 -13.54 18.58
C VAL A 274 2.71 -14.76 18.39
N GLY A 275 3.55 -15.06 19.36
CA GLY A 275 4.41 -16.24 19.34
C GLY A 275 3.60 -17.53 19.26
N ILE A 276 4.12 -18.50 18.50
CA ILE A 276 3.48 -19.80 18.27
C ILE A 276 4.41 -20.97 18.57
N SER A 277 5.64 -20.68 18.99
CA SER A 277 6.68 -21.66 19.31
C SER A 277 6.50 -22.31 20.67
N ALA A 278 7.40 -23.21 21.01
CA ALA A 278 7.49 -23.80 22.35
C ALA A 278 7.81 -22.78 23.44
N PHE A 279 8.37 -21.63 23.09
CA PHE A 279 8.79 -20.56 23.99
C PHE A 279 7.77 -19.44 24.17
N ALA A 280 6.72 -19.43 23.33
CA ALA A 280 5.64 -18.48 23.45
C ALA A 280 4.83 -18.72 24.74
N LEU A 281 4.21 -17.66 25.25
CA LEU A 281 3.32 -17.73 26.43
C LEU A 281 2.17 -18.73 26.23
N SER A 282 1.66 -18.83 25.00
CA SER A 282 0.67 -19.81 24.57
C SER A 282 1.05 -20.33 23.18
N LYS A 283 0.87 -21.66 22.96
CA LYS A 283 1.00 -22.26 21.63
C LYS A 283 -0.26 -22.11 20.77
N ASP A 284 -1.29 -21.44 21.32
CA ASP A 284 -2.52 -21.13 20.58
C ASP A 284 -2.40 -19.71 19.99
N PRO A 285 -2.42 -19.56 18.66
CA PRO A 285 -2.32 -18.24 18.03
C PRO A 285 -3.48 -17.30 18.37
N PHE A 286 -4.58 -17.79 18.94
CA PHE A 286 -5.71 -17.00 19.46
C PHE A 286 -5.77 -16.94 20.99
N GLY A 287 -4.82 -17.54 21.68
CA GLY A 287 -4.70 -17.54 23.13
C GLY A 287 -4.01 -16.28 23.69
N PRO A 288 -3.64 -16.30 24.97
CA PRO A 288 -2.83 -15.25 25.59
C PRO A 288 -1.49 -15.11 24.88
N PHE A 289 -1.01 -13.89 24.73
CA PHE A 289 0.31 -13.58 24.16
C PHE A 289 1.02 -12.54 25.03
N ALA A 290 2.30 -12.38 24.84
CA ALA A 290 3.13 -11.36 25.45
C ALA A 290 4.12 -10.82 24.42
N ASN A 291 4.36 -9.50 24.45
CA ASN A 291 5.39 -8.81 23.70
C ASN A 291 6.24 -7.97 24.63
N ASP A 292 7.54 -8.12 24.55
CA ASP A 292 8.49 -7.36 25.38
C ASP A 292 9.20 -6.23 24.62
N VAL A 293 8.75 -5.90 23.40
CA VAL A 293 9.29 -4.84 22.59
C VAL A 293 9.38 -3.50 23.32
N ILE A 294 10.57 -2.93 23.38
CA ILE A 294 10.84 -1.66 24.05
C ILE A 294 10.36 -0.51 23.15
N GLY A 295 9.35 0.27 23.62
CA GLY A 295 8.89 1.46 22.89
C GLY A 295 8.09 1.14 21.62
N ASN A 296 7.27 0.10 21.66
CA ASN A 296 6.35 -0.26 20.59
C ASN A 296 5.57 0.95 20.06
N LYS A 297 5.75 1.26 18.75
CA LYS A 297 5.19 2.47 18.18
C LYS A 297 5.11 2.39 16.66
N GLU A 298 4.04 2.94 16.10
CA GLU A 298 3.91 3.20 14.68
C GLU A 298 3.34 4.60 14.46
N THR A 299 4.10 5.46 13.75
CA THR A 299 3.69 6.84 13.46
C THR A 299 3.92 7.19 12.02
N ARG A 300 3.03 8.03 11.49
CA ARG A 300 3.17 8.66 10.20
C ARG A 300 2.68 10.09 10.26
N ILE A 301 3.45 11.02 9.70
CA ILE A 301 3.02 12.38 9.41
C ILE A 301 3.25 12.61 7.92
N LEU A 302 2.19 12.94 7.18
CA LEU A 302 2.24 13.23 5.75
C LEU A 302 1.67 14.63 5.49
N ASN A 303 2.37 15.38 4.64
CA ASN A 303 1.93 16.68 4.15
C ASN A 303 2.08 16.73 2.63
N GLY A 304 1.06 17.19 1.94
CA GLY A 304 1.03 17.31 0.49
C GLY A 304 0.48 18.65 0.04
N VAL A 305 1.08 19.25 -0.98
CA VAL A 305 0.51 20.40 -1.70
C VAL A 305 0.41 20.02 -3.17
N SER A 306 -0.72 20.30 -3.79
CA SER A 306 -0.92 20.05 -5.21
C SER A 306 -1.64 21.21 -5.90
N LEU A 307 -1.32 21.41 -7.18
CA LEU A 307 -1.98 22.34 -8.08
C LEU A 307 -2.33 21.61 -9.38
N THR A 308 -3.60 21.56 -9.69
CA THR A 308 -4.10 21.09 -10.99
C THR A 308 -4.67 22.29 -11.76
N ALA A 309 -4.16 22.50 -12.96
CA ALA A 309 -4.64 23.53 -13.89
C ALA A 309 -5.17 22.87 -15.16
N THR A 310 -6.38 23.23 -15.57
CA THR A 310 -7.03 22.71 -16.79
C THR A 310 -7.50 23.85 -17.64
N GLN A 311 -7.16 23.82 -18.94
CA GLN A 311 -7.60 24.78 -19.95
C GLN A 311 -8.21 24.02 -21.14
N ARG A 312 -9.49 24.30 -21.43
CA ARG A 312 -10.18 23.76 -22.61
C ARG A 312 -10.08 24.78 -23.77
N MET A 313 -9.75 24.28 -24.95
CA MET A 313 -9.51 25.09 -26.16
C MET A 313 -10.14 24.37 -27.37
N GLY A 314 -11.46 24.45 -27.47
CA GLY A 314 -12.22 23.71 -28.49
C GLY A 314 -12.04 22.19 -28.29
N ALA A 315 -11.50 21.51 -29.29
CA ALA A 315 -11.24 20.07 -29.23
C ALA A 315 -10.03 19.69 -28.34
N PHE A 316 -9.25 20.66 -27.85
CA PHE A 316 -8.06 20.41 -27.04
C PHE A 316 -8.31 20.70 -25.57
N THR A 317 -7.69 19.90 -24.71
CA THR A 317 -7.66 20.13 -23.25
C THR A 317 -6.23 20.02 -22.77
N LEU A 318 -5.69 21.13 -22.28
CA LEU A 318 -4.38 21.16 -21.63
C LEU A 318 -4.58 20.99 -20.11
N THR A 319 -3.84 20.02 -19.51
CA THR A 319 -3.83 19.81 -18.06
C THR A 319 -2.40 19.83 -17.57
N SER A 320 -2.17 20.57 -16.49
CA SER A 320 -0.90 20.59 -15.74
C SER A 320 -1.15 20.18 -14.30
N ILE A 321 -0.38 19.24 -13.80
CA ILE A 321 -0.45 18.75 -12.41
C ILE A 321 0.93 18.92 -11.80
N SER A 322 1.01 19.69 -10.69
CA SER A 322 2.21 19.89 -9.90
C SER A 322 1.94 19.46 -8.47
N SER A 323 2.84 18.73 -7.85
CA SER A 323 2.70 18.33 -6.44
C SER A 323 4.03 18.21 -5.75
N PHE A 324 4.04 18.62 -4.48
CA PHE A 324 5.10 18.34 -3.53
C PHE A 324 4.52 17.58 -2.34
N LYS A 325 5.13 16.45 -1.97
CA LYS A 325 4.79 15.65 -0.79
C LYS A 325 6.00 15.50 0.10
N HIS A 326 5.75 15.50 1.40
CA HIS A 326 6.71 15.14 2.43
C HIS A 326 6.06 14.26 3.46
N PHE A 327 6.71 13.14 3.83
CA PHE A 327 6.27 12.32 4.93
C PHE A 327 7.43 11.85 5.79
N GLU A 328 7.10 11.58 7.04
CA GLU A 328 7.95 10.92 8.02
C GLU A 328 7.18 9.73 8.59
N THR A 329 7.83 8.59 8.66
CA THR A 329 7.29 7.39 9.30
C THR A 329 8.29 6.88 10.31
N HIS A 330 7.76 6.24 11.34
CA HIS A 330 8.53 5.51 12.32
C HIS A 330 7.70 4.30 12.75
N ASN A 331 8.31 3.13 12.72
CA ASN A 331 7.70 1.93 13.24
C ASN A 331 8.73 1.18 14.08
N ARG A 332 8.30 0.62 15.20
CA ARG A 332 9.08 -0.31 16.01
C ARG A 332 8.17 -1.45 16.44
N GLU A 333 8.58 -2.67 16.20
CA GLU A 333 7.78 -3.85 16.39
C GLU A 333 8.60 -5.01 16.94
N ASP A 334 7.90 -5.90 17.64
CA ASP A 334 8.43 -7.16 18.16
C ASP A 334 8.64 -8.15 17.01
N GLU A 335 9.78 -8.84 17.02
CA GLU A 335 10.13 -9.83 15.98
C GLU A 335 10.26 -11.25 16.54
N ASP A 336 10.07 -11.48 17.83
CA ASP A 336 10.17 -12.80 18.42
C ASP A 336 8.86 -13.32 19.04
N GLY A 337 7.88 -12.46 19.33
CA GLY A 337 6.56 -12.85 19.85
C GLY A 337 6.61 -13.50 21.22
N THR A 338 7.63 -13.22 22.03
CA THR A 338 7.80 -13.77 23.39
C THR A 338 8.03 -12.66 24.39
N ASN A 339 8.26 -13.02 25.64
CA ASN A 339 8.77 -12.18 26.71
C ASN A 339 10.01 -12.80 27.37
N ASP A 340 10.76 -13.61 26.60
CA ASP A 340 12.02 -14.24 27.04
C ASP A 340 13.20 -13.35 26.66
N PRO A 341 13.88 -12.68 27.60
CA PRO A 341 14.98 -11.77 27.30
C PRO A 341 16.17 -12.46 26.59
N THR A 342 16.28 -13.80 26.66
CA THR A 342 17.30 -14.55 25.95
C THR A 342 16.97 -14.77 24.46
N ARG A 343 15.81 -14.28 23.99
CA ARG A 343 15.30 -14.40 22.61
C ARG A 343 14.87 -13.05 22.05
N TYR A 344 15.02 -11.99 22.83
CA TYR A 344 14.58 -10.64 22.47
C TYR A 344 15.19 -10.17 21.17
N LEU A 345 14.32 -9.80 20.26
CA LEU A 345 14.65 -9.09 19.02
C LEU A 345 13.51 -8.13 18.65
N ASP A 346 13.85 -6.88 18.42
CA ASP A 346 12.96 -5.93 17.80
C ASP A 346 13.57 -5.24 16.59
N THR A 347 12.73 -4.75 15.70
CA THR A 347 13.13 -3.94 14.58
C THR A 347 12.49 -2.56 14.64
N GLU A 348 13.27 -1.55 14.23
CA GLU A 348 12.81 -0.18 14.09
C GLU A 348 13.13 0.33 12.69
N ASN A 349 12.16 0.95 12.04
CA ASN A 349 12.34 1.62 10.76
C ASN A 349 11.83 3.07 10.84
N ALA A 350 12.69 4.01 10.49
CA ALA A 350 12.36 5.41 10.37
C ALA A 350 12.64 5.90 8.95
N GLU A 351 11.63 6.41 8.27
CA GLU A 351 11.77 6.97 6.92
C GLU A 351 11.38 8.45 6.90
N ARG A 352 12.16 9.24 6.19
CA ARG A 352 11.83 10.62 5.78
C ARG A 352 11.94 10.72 4.28
N ASN A 353 10.86 11.14 3.64
CA ASN A 353 10.77 11.19 2.20
C ASN A 353 10.19 12.52 1.72
N SER A 354 10.71 13.03 0.61
CA SER A 354 10.15 14.19 -0.09
C SER A 354 10.11 13.89 -1.57
N SER A 355 8.98 14.16 -2.21
CA SER A 355 8.80 13.98 -3.64
C SER A 355 8.20 15.19 -4.32
N LEU A 356 8.62 15.41 -5.56
CA LEU A 356 8.07 16.40 -6.50
C LEU A 356 7.53 15.64 -7.71
N TYR A 357 6.31 15.96 -8.11
CA TYR A 357 5.69 15.44 -9.32
C TYR A 357 5.24 16.60 -10.21
N GLN A 358 5.53 16.48 -11.51
CA GLN A 358 5.04 17.38 -12.55
C GLN A 358 4.59 16.57 -13.75
N GLU A 359 3.36 16.80 -14.21
CA GLU A 359 2.84 16.25 -15.46
C GLU A 359 2.18 17.37 -16.27
N VAL A 360 2.45 17.41 -17.58
CA VAL A 360 1.74 18.26 -18.52
C VAL A 360 1.23 17.36 -19.64
N ARG A 361 -0.06 17.44 -19.90
CA ARG A 361 -0.70 16.63 -20.94
C ARG A 361 -1.68 17.44 -21.79
N LEU A 362 -1.73 17.12 -23.08
CA LEU A 362 -2.65 17.65 -24.05
C LEU A 362 -3.58 16.55 -24.51
N GLY A 363 -4.86 16.70 -24.24
CA GLY A 363 -5.93 15.88 -24.78
C GLY A 363 -6.47 16.47 -26.08
N TYR A 364 -6.89 15.63 -27.01
CA TYR A 364 -7.61 15.98 -28.21
C TYR A 364 -8.82 15.08 -28.37
N GLU A 365 -10.00 15.66 -28.59
CA GLU A 365 -11.25 14.93 -28.76
C GLU A 365 -11.98 15.40 -30.00
N SER A 366 -12.37 14.45 -30.85
CA SER A 366 -13.22 14.65 -32.01
C SER A 366 -14.11 13.42 -32.22
N ASP A 367 -15.03 13.46 -33.17
CA ASP A 367 -15.96 12.35 -33.45
C ASP A 367 -15.23 11.03 -33.76
N ARG A 368 -14.02 11.09 -34.35
CA ARG A 368 -13.26 9.91 -34.81
C ARG A 368 -11.97 9.67 -34.05
N ILE A 369 -11.39 10.68 -33.43
CA ILE A 369 -10.09 10.59 -32.78
C ILE A 369 -10.21 11.10 -31.37
N SER A 370 -9.79 10.28 -30.41
CA SER A 370 -9.57 10.64 -29.03
C SER A 370 -8.13 10.36 -28.69
N ALA A 371 -7.34 11.39 -28.37
CA ALA A 371 -5.91 11.24 -28.15
C ALA A 371 -5.45 12.02 -26.92
N ILE A 372 -4.37 11.55 -26.31
CA ILE A 372 -3.66 12.23 -25.24
C ILE A 372 -2.16 12.07 -25.44
N ALA A 373 -1.42 13.15 -25.23
CA ALA A 373 0.03 13.12 -25.20
C ALA A 373 0.53 13.94 -24.03
N GLY A 374 1.65 13.57 -23.44
CA GLY A 374 2.17 14.28 -22.28
C GLY A 374 3.62 13.96 -21.95
N VAL A 375 4.13 14.76 -21.01
CA VAL A 375 5.43 14.59 -20.38
C VAL A 375 5.27 14.58 -18.88
N SER A 376 6.09 13.81 -18.19
CA SER A 376 6.09 13.79 -16.73
C SER A 376 7.52 13.76 -16.17
N TYR A 377 7.66 14.39 -15.02
CA TYR A 377 8.86 14.38 -14.20
C TYR A 377 8.51 14.00 -12.77
N TYR A 378 9.28 13.11 -12.19
CA TYR A 378 9.20 12.74 -10.78
C TYR A 378 10.59 12.80 -10.16
N HIS A 379 10.70 13.45 -9.02
CA HIS A 379 11.91 13.51 -8.21
C HIS A 379 11.59 13.09 -6.79
N GLU A 380 12.42 12.21 -6.22
CA GLU A 380 12.28 11.72 -4.86
C GLU A 380 13.61 11.74 -4.13
N ARG A 381 13.56 12.10 -2.86
CA ARG A 381 14.67 11.95 -1.92
C ARG A 381 14.18 11.29 -0.65
N GLY A 382 14.75 10.12 -0.35
CA GLY A 382 14.46 9.35 0.85
C GLY A 382 15.70 9.21 1.74
N ARG A 383 15.43 9.11 3.04
CA ARG A 383 16.38 8.65 4.06
C ARG A 383 15.67 7.62 4.88
N GLN A 384 16.34 6.52 5.16
CA GLN A 384 15.81 5.44 5.99
C GLN A 384 16.88 5.05 6.99
N GLN A 385 16.43 4.71 8.18
CA GLN A 385 17.21 4.11 9.24
C GLN A 385 16.51 2.81 9.64
N SER A 386 17.20 1.70 9.51
CA SER A 386 16.74 0.40 9.99
C SER A 386 17.63 0.01 11.17
N ILE A 387 17.02 -0.19 12.33
CA ILE A 387 17.69 -0.54 13.57
C ILE A 387 17.19 -1.91 13.99
N VAL A 388 18.08 -2.80 14.36
CA VAL A 388 17.76 -4.04 15.03
C VAL A 388 18.27 -3.95 16.44
N THR A 389 17.40 -4.23 17.41
CA THR A 389 17.74 -4.23 18.84
C THR A 389 17.66 -5.65 19.38
N ALA A 390 18.70 -6.07 20.04
CA ALA A 390 18.74 -7.29 20.85
C ALA A 390 19.07 -6.93 22.30
N LEU A 391 18.80 -7.82 23.25
CA LEU A 391 19.39 -7.74 24.59
C LEU A 391 20.71 -8.51 24.62
N THR A 392 21.59 -8.12 25.50
CA THR A 392 22.86 -8.84 25.71
C THR A 392 22.64 -10.30 26.06
N ASP A 393 21.51 -10.65 26.66
CA ASP A 393 21.03 -12.00 26.92
C ASP A 393 20.83 -12.78 25.61
N SER A 394 20.15 -12.18 24.64
CA SER A 394 19.94 -12.76 23.29
C SER A 394 21.25 -12.89 22.54
N VAL A 395 22.10 -11.84 22.59
CA VAL A 395 23.43 -11.84 21.95
C VAL A 395 24.33 -12.92 22.53
N ASN A 396 24.32 -13.09 23.87
CA ASN A 396 25.08 -14.17 24.53
C ASN A 396 24.64 -15.56 24.03
N ARG A 397 23.33 -15.73 23.83
CA ARG A 397 22.77 -16.95 23.28
C ARG A 397 23.26 -17.17 21.84
N LEU A 398 23.15 -16.16 20.97
CA LEU A 398 23.61 -16.23 19.57
C LEU A 398 25.07 -16.68 19.47
N ILE A 399 25.94 -16.06 20.27
CA ILE A 399 27.38 -16.40 20.27
C ILE A 399 27.61 -17.79 20.85
N SER A 400 26.87 -18.12 21.93
CA SER A 400 26.97 -19.46 22.53
C SER A 400 26.57 -20.55 21.55
N ASP A 401 25.45 -20.38 20.86
CA ASP A 401 24.92 -21.34 19.87
C ASP A 401 25.89 -21.46 18.67
N ALA A 402 26.40 -20.35 18.15
CA ALA A 402 27.38 -20.32 17.06
C ALA A 402 28.71 -20.98 17.42
N THR A 403 29.09 -20.95 18.70
CA THR A 403 30.34 -21.56 19.21
C THR A 403 30.12 -22.92 19.87
N ALA A 404 28.93 -23.53 19.72
CA ALA A 404 28.55 -24.78 20.40
C ALA A 404 28.78 -24.75 21.93
N GLY A 405 28.51 -23.59 22.56
CA GLY A 405 28.69 -23.37 23.98
C GLY A 405 30.14 -23.13 24.44
N GLN A 406 31.10 -23.03 23.52
CA GLN A 406 32.51 -22.89 23.88
C GLN A 406 32.89 -21.49 24.31
N PHE A 407 32.11 -20.44 23.87
CA PHE A 407 32.44 -19.05 24.20
C PHE A 407 31.20 -18.20 24.54
N PRO A 408 30.54 -18.46 25.67
CA PRO A 408 29.40 -17.65 26.12
C PRO A 408 29.91 -16.34 26.75
N ILE A 409 30.32 -15.38 25.92
CA ILE A 409 31.09 -14.18 26.27
C ILE A 409 30.49 -13.38 27.43
N PHE A 410 29.19 -13.11 27.42
CA PHE A 410 28.56 -12.35 28.51
C PHE A 410 28.38 -13.18 29.77
N SER A 411 28.19 -14.49 29.69
CA SER A 411 28.21 -15.37 30.87
C SER A 411 29.58 -15.42 31.53
N ILE A 412 30.66 -15.36 30.73
CA ILE A 412 32.02 -15.29 31.26
C ILE A 412 32.25 -13.95 32.00
N LEU A 413 31.87 -12.82 31.37
CA LEU A 413 31.98 -11.50 31.97
C LEU A 413 31.13 -11.35 33.26
N ASP A 414 29.93 -11.89 33.29
CA ASP A 414 29.07 -11.91 34.45
C ASP A 414 29.65 -12.72 35.60
N SER A 415 30.27 -13.87 35.28
CA SER A 415 30.94 -14.72 36.30
C SER A 415 32.11 -14.05 37.03
N VAL A 416 32.66 -12.99 36.43
CA VAL A 416 33.74 -12.17 37.05
C VAL A 416 33.18 -10.88 37.66
N GLY A 417 31.83 -10.76 37.78
CA GLY A 417 31.16 -9.70 38.50
C GLY A 417 30.81 -8.45 37.66
N LEU A 418 30.88 -8.51 36.33
CA LEU A 418 30.46 -7.42 35.46
C LEU A 418 28.97 -7.57 35.13
N PRO A 419 28.11 -6.59 35.43
CA PRO A 419 26.64 -6.68 35.27
C PRO A 419 26.23 -6.46 33.78
N VAL A 420 26.56 -7.42 32.93
CA VAL A 420 26.46 -7.31 31.48
C VAL A 420 25.09 -7.67 30.90
N PHE A 421 24.26 -8.42 31.63
CA PHE A 421 22.92 -8.84 31.17
C PHE A 421 21.89 -7.73 31.29
N GLY A 422 20.80 -7.80 30.50
CA GLY A 422 19.71 -6.82 30.47
C GLY A 422 20.06 -5.51 29.76
N ASN A 423 21.22 -5.40 29.14
CA ASN A 423 21.60 -4.21 28.37
C ASN A 423 21.15 -4.32 26.91
N THR A 424 20.80 -3.19 26.28
CA THR A 424 20.47 -3.16 24.86
C THR A 424 21.73 -3.18 23.99
N PHE A 425 21.65 -3.92 22.90
CA PHE A 425 22.62 -3.98 21.83
C PHE A 425 21.91 -3.63 20.50
N GLN A 426 22.40 -2.63 19.78
CA GLN A 426 21.75 -2.15 18.57
C GLN A 426 22.71 -2.08 17.39
N GLU A 427 22.26 -2.53 16.24
CA GLU A 427 22.92 -2.30 14.95
C GLU A 427 22.03 -1.45 14.06
N THR A 428 22.65 -0.55 13.29
CA THR A 428 21.95 0.46 12.49
C THR A 428 22.44 0.50 11.06
N MET A 429 21.53 0.26 10.11
CA MET A 429 21.76 0.52 8.69
C MET A 429 21.07 1.84 8.30
N SER A 430 21.84 2.78 7.80
CA SER A 430 21.36 4.09 7.33
C SER A 430 21.43 4.18 5.81
N ASN A 431 20.31 4.46 5.18
CA ASN A 431 20.18 4.52 3.72
C ASN A 431 19.79 5.91 3.23
N ARG A 432 20.25 6.26 2.03
CA ARG A 432 19.83 7.46 1.30
C ARG A 432 19.53 7.10 -0.14
N ALA A 433 18.34 7.51 -0.61
CA ALA A 433 17.93 7.35 -2.00
C ALA A 433 17.68 8.71 -2.64
N ALA A 434 18.04 8.82 -3.93
CA ALA A 434 17.63 9.92 -4.79
C ALA A 434 17.27 9.34 -6.15
N ASN A 435 16.02 9.56 -6.57
CA ASN A 435 15.44 8.99 -7.78
C ASN A 435 14.92 10.14 -8.66
N ASP A 436 15.27 10.13 -9.94
CA ASP A 436 14.72 11.00 -10.97
C ASP A 436 14.07 10.14 -12.05
N SER A 437 12.86 10.49 -12.47
CA SER A 437 12.15 9.80 -13.55
C SER A 437 11.62 10.80 -14.56
N TYR A 438 11.95 10.62 -15.82
CA TYR A 438 11.49 11.41 -16.94
C TYR A 438 10.69 10.53 -17.89
N ALA A 439 9.56 11.01 -18.38
CA ALA A 439 8.82 10.25 -19.35
C ALA A 439 8.11 11.13 -20.38
N VAL A 440 7.96 10.57 -21.59
CA VAL A 440 7.09 11.08 -22.62
C VAL A 440 6.13 9.97 -23.05
N PHE A 441 4.86 10.30 -23.25
CA PHE A 441 3.83 9.33 -23.61
C PHE A 441 2.80 9.90 -24.58
N GLY A 442 2.16 8.99 -25.28
CA GLY A 442 1.02 9.27 -26.14
C GLY A 442 0.13 8.04 -26.26
N ASP A 443 -1.18 8.26 -26.35
CA ASP A 443 -2.18 7.22 -26.55
C ASP A 443 -3.30 7.80 -27.40
N ALA A 444 -3.68 7.10 -28.47
CA ALA A 444 -4.69 7.56 -29.41
C ALA A 444 -5.64 6.42 -29.79
N THR A 445 -6.92 6.71 -29.71
CA THR A 445 -8.02 5.86 -30.18
C THR A 445 -8.57 6.42 -31.46
N PHE A 446 -8.67 5.59 -32.48
CA PHE A 446 -9.26 5.92 -33.78
C PHE A 446 -10.51 5.06 -34.03
N LYS A 447 -11.67 5.70 -34.22
CA LYS A 447 -12.91 5.04 -34.64
C LYS A 447 -12.86 4.77 -36.15
N VAL A 448 -12.47 3.53 -36.47
CA VAL A 448 -12.37 3.07 -37.87
C VAL A 448 -13.75 3.03 -38.54
N THR A 449 -14.73 2.54 -37.79
CA THR A 449 -16.15 2.56 -38.12
C THR A 449 -16.96 3.00 -36.88
N PRO A 450 -18.26 3.23 -36.98
CA PRO A 450 -19.07 3.52 -35.80
C PRO A 450 -19.05 2.44 -34.72
N ARG A 451 -18.64 1.21 -35.06
CA ARG A 451 -18.57 0.05 -34.16
C ARG A 451 -17.15 -0.47 -33.87
N LEU A 452 -16.15 -0.04 -34.65
CA LEU A 452 -14.78 -0.55 -34.49
C LEU A 452 -13.84 0.59 -34.13
N SER A 453 -13.19 0.48 -32.99
CA SER A 453 -12.17 1.40 -32.51
C SER A 453 -10.84 0.68 -32.33
N LEU A 454 -9.76 1.33 -32.72
CA LEU A 454 -8.39 0.87 -32.53
C LEU A 454 -7.66 1.88 -31.66
N THR A 455 -6.98 1.40 -30.60
CA THR A 455 -6.14 2.24 -29.76
C THR A 455 -4.68 1.80 -29.87
N ALA A 456 -3.78 2.76 -29.99
CA ALA A 456 -2.35 2.55 -29.87
C ALA A 456 -1.76 3.59 -28.93
N GLY A 457 -0.96 3.12 -27.99
CA GLY A 457 -0.27 3.96 -27.02
C GLY A 457 1.18 3.53 -26.84
N ILE A 458 2.02 4.48 -26.47
CA ILE A 458 3.44 4.26 -26.18
C ILE A 458 3.90 5.23 -25.10
N ARG A 459 4.75 4.75 -24.21
CA ARG A 459 5.49 5.57 -23.23
C ARG A 459 6.95 5.19 -23.26
N TYR A 460 7.81 6.20 -23.24
CA TYR A 460 9.22 6.05 -22.94
C TYR A 460 9.47 6.61 -21.55
N THR A 461 10.16 5.85 -20.71
CA THR A 461 10.54 6.24 -19.34
C THR A 461 12.05 6.07 -19.16
N HIS A 462 12.69 7.08 -18.55
CA HIS A 462 14.09 7.07 -18.15
C HIS A 462 14.19 7.32 -16.64
N ASP A 463 14.66 6.33 -15.90
CA ASP A 463 14.84 6.37 -14.45
C ASP A 463 16.33 6.44 -14.11
N LEU A 464 16.69 7.39 -13.22
CA LEU A 464 18.01 7.52 -12.62
C LEU A 464 17.88 7.27 -11.13
N LYS A 465 18.58 6.29 -10.61
CA LYS A 465 18.59 5.97 -9.19
C LYS A 465 19.98 6.09 -8.61
N LYS A 466 20.09 6.75 -7.46
CA LYS A 466 21.29 6.81 -6.62
C LYS A 466 20.90 6.29 -5.24
N PHE A 467 21.63 5.30 -4.77
CA PHE A 467 21.41 4.71 -3.46
C PHE A 467 22.71 4.64 -2.67
N SER A 468 22.65 4.88 -1.37
CA SER A 468 23.79 4.84 -0.47
C SER A 468 23.43 4.05 0.78
N TRP A 469 24.37 3.20 1.20
CA TRP A 469 24.32 2.44 2.44
C TRP A 469 25.38 2.97 3.40
N PHE A 470 25.06 2.96 4.66
CA PHE A 470 26.02 3.20 5.74
C PHE A 470 25.66 2.28 6.90
N ASN A 471 26.49 1.27 7.14
CA ASN A 471 26.40 0.46 8.35
C ASN A 471 27.21 1.14 9.42
N GLY A 472 26.54 1.61 10.49
CA GLY A 472 27.19 2.25 11.63
C GLY A 472 27.80 1.20 12.58
N PRO A 473 28.71 1.61 13.49
CA PRO A 473 29.13 0.75 14.57
C PRO A 473 27.92 0.35 15.42
N PHE A 474 28.00 -0.81 16.06
CA PHE A 474 26.97 -1.18 17.02
C PHE A 474 26.95 -0.18 18.19
N SER A 475 25.80 -0.06 18.84
CA SER A 475 25.58 0.82 19.99
C SER A 475 25.12 0.00 21.19
N ALA A 476 25.85 0.03 22.28
CA ALA A 476 25.52 -0.66 23.54
C ALA A 476 25.83 0.24 24.75
N PRO A 477 25.06 1.33 24.97
CA PRO A 477 25.39 2.34 25.98
C PRO A 477 25.54 1.79 27.41
N GLY A 478 24.78 0.73 27.74
CA GLY A 478 24.92 0.06 29.04
C GLY A 478 26.28 -0.61 29.18
N LEU A 479 26.79 -1.27 28.11
CA LEU A 479 28.10 -1.89 28.11
C LEU A 479 29.25 -0.88 28.05
N ASP A 480 29.03 0.29 27.45
CA ASP A 480 30.03 1.40 27.41
C ASP A 480 30.32 1.93 28.81
N ALA A 481 29.33 1.90 29.68
CA ALA A 481 29.43 2.36 31.07
C ALA A 481 30.17 1.34 31.99
N ILE A 482 30.21 0.06 31.63
CA ILE A 482 30.85 -1.01 32.38
C ILE A 482 32.32 -1.10 31.94
N LYS A 483 33.28 -0.81 32.84
CA LYS A 483 34.68 -0.79 32.53
C LYS A 483 35.45 -1.78 33.40
N ALA A 484 36.44 -2.43 32.78
CA ALA A 484 37.36 -3.34 33.47
C ALA A 484 38.81 -3.15 32.98
N PRO A 485 39.83 -3.55 33.75
CA PRO A 485 41.22 -3.50 33.33
C PRO A 485 41.51 -4.36 32.09
N GLY A 486 42.36 -3.88 31.19
CA GLY A 486 42.76 -4.64 30.00
C GLY A 486 43.35 -5.99 30.33
N ALA A 487 44.09 -6.11 31.47
CA ALA A 487 44.60 -7.39 31.97
C ALA A 487 43.50 -8.44 32.20
N LEU A 488 42.31 -8.05 32.67
CA LEU A 488 41.17 -8.98 32.82
C LEU A 488 40.68 -9.47 31.47
N TYR A 489 40.53 -8.59 30.51
CA TYR A 489 40.11 -8.96 29.15
C TYR A 489 41.13 -9.82 28.43
N ASN A 490 42.44 -9.52 28.59
CA ASN A 490 43.52 -10.35 28.08
C ASN A 490 43.50 -11.77 28.68
N ALA A 491 43.22 -11.87 29.97
CA ALA A 491 43.09 -13.18 30.62
C ALA A 491 41.93 -14.00 30.10
N ILE A 492 40.78 -13.34 29.78
CA ILE A 492 39.62 -13.99 29.19
C ILE A 492 39.88 -14.45 27.75
N LEU A 493 40.53 -13.57 26.94
CA LEU A 493 40.87 -13.89 25.54
C LEU A 493 42.03 -14.86 25.38
N GLY A 494 42.90 -14.96 26.38
CA GLY A 494 44.14 -15.72 26.30
C GLY A 494 45.22 -15.05 25.40
N VAL A 495 45.02 -13.80 25.00
CA VAL A 495 45.94 -13.03 24.16
C VAL A 495 45.97 -11.56 24.62
N PRO A 496 47.11 -10.86 24.45
CA PRO A 496 47.30 -9.46 24.85
C PRO A 496 46.62 -8.51 23.80
N ALA A 497 45.29 -8.40 23.84
CA ALA A 497 44.53 -7.54 22.94
C ALA A 497 44.40 -6.10 23.47
N PHE A 498 44.53 -5.88 24.79
CA PHE A 498 44.40 -4.59 25.46
C PHE A 498 45.63 -4.22 26.26
N PRO A 499 45.98 -2.93 26.43
CA PRO A 499 46.96 -2.51 27.42
C PRO A 499 46.53 -2.91 28.83
N ASP A 500 47.49 -3.48 29.64
CA ASP A 500 47.18 -4.03 30.96
C ASP A 500 46.80 -2.93 31.99
N ASP A 501 47.33 -1.73 31.82
CA ASP A 501 47.15 -0.54 32.70
C ASP A 501 45.98 0.35 32.34
N GLY A 502 45.24 0.01 31.28
CA GLY A 502 44.09 0.75 30.83
C GLY A 502 42.79 0.19 31.37
N LEU A 503 41.75 1.07 31.44
CA LEU A 503 40.34 0.68 31.64
C LEU A 503 39.60 0.77 30.30
N PHE A 504 39.01 -0.33 29.89
CA PHE A 504 38.29 -0.47 28.65
C PHE A 504 36.84 -0.82 28.93
N SER A 505 35.89 -0.36 28.10
CA SER A 505 34.51 -0.74 28.24
C SER A 505 34.27 -2.21 27.81
N VAL A 506 33.16 -2.78 28.25
CA VAL A 506 32.73 -4.09 27.73
C VAL A 506 32.42 -4.00 26.23
N SER A 507 31.96 -2.84 25.72
CA SER A 507 31.78 -2.63 24.27
C SER A 507 33.08 -2.71 23.50
N ASP A 508 34.21 -2.12 24.04
CA ASP A 508 35.52 -2.24 23.42
C ASP A 508 35.96 -3.70 23.36
N PHE A 509 35.78 -4.45 24.46
CA PHE A 509 36.08 -5.88 24.53
C PHE A 509 35.26 -6.69 23.54
N PHE A 510 33.96 -6.41 23.46
CA PHE A 510 33.06 -7.08 22.55
C PHE A 510 33.43 -6.82 21.08
N GLY A 511 33.68 -5.55 20.72
CA GLY A 511 34.15 -5.17 19.38
C GLY A 511 35.49 -5.82 18.99
N ALA A 512 36.43 -5.94 19.94
CA ALA A 512 37.69 -6.65 19.69
C ALA A 512 37.50 -8.16 19.49
N THR A 513 36.38 -8.73 19.96
CA THR A 513 36.13 -10.18 19.94
C THR A 513 35.37 -10.61 18.70
N ILE A 514 34.28 -9.89 18.35
CA ILE A 514 33.43 -10.21 17.21
C ILE A 514 33.80 -9.48 15.93
N GLY A 515 34.74 -8.55 16.00
CA GLY A 515 35.15 -7.70 14.89
C GLY A 515 34.26 -6.46 14.71
N PRO A 516 34.64 -5.56 13.81
CA PRO A 516 33.99 -4.29 13.62
C PRO A 516 32.64 -4.39 12.87
N ASN A 517 32.31 -5.53 12.28
CA ASN A 517 31.25 -5.64 11.29
C ASN A 517 29.85 -5.98 11.87
N GLY A 518 29.73 -6.06 13.21
CA GLY A 518 28.45 -6.39 13.83
C GLY A 518 28.07 -7.88 13.71
N LEU A 519 26.88 -8.22 14.24
CA LEU A 519 26.33 -9.58 14.24
C LEU A 519 25.17 -9.76 13.27
N ILE A 520 24.42 -8.70 12.98
CA ILE A 520 23.07 -8.77 12.41
C ILE A 520 23.09 -8.40 10.94
N PHE A 521 23.71 -7.25 10.58
CA PHE A 521 23.80 -6.84 9.18
C PHE A 521 25.01 -7.48 8.49
N ASP A 522 24.90 -7.65 7.16
CA ASP A 522 25.87 -8.34 6.29
C ASP A 522 27.31 -7.85 6.52
N GLU A 523 28.22 -8.79 6.72
CA GLU A 523 29.67 -8.56 6.85
C GLU A 523 30.34 -7.88 5.64
N GLY A 524 29.71 -7.91 4.44
CA GLY A 524 30.17 -7.17 3.26
C GLY A 524 30.04 -5.65 3.40
N ALA A 525 29.35 -5.18 4.44
CA ALA A 525 29.26 -3.78 4.79
C ALA A 525 30.51 -3.36 5.55
N LEU A 526 31.38 -2.61 4.91
CA LEU A 526 32.47 -1.90 5.58
C LEU A 526 31.86 -0.99 6.64
N GLU A 527 32.01 -1.34 7.92
CA GLU A 527 31.53 -0.52 9.03
C GLU A 527 32.09 0.89 8.95
N GLY A 528 31.25 1.89 9.20
CA GLY A 528 31.64 3.29 9.17
C GLY A 528 31.97 3.87 7.79
N VAL A 529 31.80 3.08 6.72
CA VAL A 529 32.07 3.54 5.34
C VAL A 529 30.77 3.66 4.56
N GLN A 530 30.53 4.86 4.03
CA GLN A 530 29.40 5.07 3.14
C GLN A 530 29.67 4.48 1.75
N PHE A 531 28.89 3.48 1.36
CA PHE A 531 28.92 2.94 0.01
C PHE A 531 27.81 3.59 -0.84
N THR A 532 28.10 3.89 -2.12
CA THR A 532 27.11 4.53 -3.01
C THR A 532 27.11 3.88 -4.38
N ARG A 533 25.93 3.51 -4.87
CA ARG A 533 25.72 2.98 -6.21
C ARG A 533 24.74 3.84 -7.01
N ARG A 534 24.93 3.90 -8.33
CA ARG A 534 24.03 4.57 -9.28
C ARG A 534 23.60 3.58 -10.34
N ALA A 535 22.36 3.69 -10.76
CA ALA A 535 21.84 2.90 -11.87
C ALA A 535 20.91 3.78 -12.74
N ALA A 536 20.84 3.46 -14.02
CA ALA A 536 19.94 4.08 -14.97
C ALA A 536 19.15 2.99 -15.68
N PHE A 537 17.84 3.19 -15.81
CA PHE A 537 16.94 2.25 -16.44
C PHE A 537 16.13 2.95 -17.53
N ASN A 538 15.88 2.23 -18.62
CA ASN A 538 15.07 2.71 -19.72
C ASN A 538 13.97 1.69 -20.01
N ASP A 539 12.77 2.18 -20.28
CA ASP A 539 11.68 1.33 -20.70
C ASP A 539 10.81 1.97 -21.79
N VAL A 540 10.29 1.11 -22.65
CA VAL A 540 9.25 1.44 -23.62
C VAL A 540 8.03 0.58 -23.29
N SER A 541 6.93 1.21 -22.88
CA SER A 541 5.68 0.55 -22.50
C SER A 541 4.62 0.78 -23.59
N PRO A 542 4.49 -0.10 -24.61
CA PRO A 542 3.44 -0.02 -25.62
C PRO A 542 2.10 -0.57 -25.10
N ARG A 543 1.01 -0.12 -25.73
CA ARG A 543 -0.34 -0.63 -25.55
C ARG A 543 -1.07 -0.65 -26.90
N PHE A 544 -1.81 -1.74 -27.16
CA PHE A 544 -2.68 -1.88 -28.31
C PHE A 544 -4.04 -2.42 -27.86
N VAL A 545 -5.12 -1.83 -28.38
CA VAL A 545 -6.48 -2.28 -28.08
C VAL A 545 -7.32 -2.29 -29.34
N VAL A 546 -8.11 -3.33 -29.48
CA VAL A 546 -9.20 -3.43 -30.45
C VAL A 546 -10.49 -3.48 -29.68
N GLN A 547 -11.42 -2.58 -29.97
CA GLN A 547 -12.75 -2.56 -29.35
C GLN A 547 -13.80 -2.64 -30.44
N TYR A 548 -14.82 -3.48 -30.21
CA TYR A 548 -15.96 -3.66 -31.11
C TYR A 548 -17.27 -3.53 -30.35
N ASP A 549 -18.06 -2.52 -30.73
CA ASP A 549 -19.38 -2.26 -30.18
C ASP A 549 -20.40 -3.12 -30.95
N ALA A 550 -20.71 -4.31 -30.41
CA ALA A 550 -21.62 -5.27 -31.05
C ALA A 550 -23.05 -4.68 -31.11
N THR A 551 -23.47 -4.01 -30.03
CA THR A 551 -24.68 -3.18 -29.92
C THR A 551 -24.32 -1.89 -29.17
N ALA A 552 -25.31 -1.04 -28.89
CA ALA A 552 -25.14 0.13 -28.04
C ALA A 552 -24.80 -0.26 -26.57
N ASP A 553 -25.21 -1.44 -26.15
CA ASP A 553 -25.12 -1.93 -24.79
C ASP A 553 -24.16 -3.10 -24.60
N VAL A 554 -23.46 -3.53 -25.67
CA VAL A 554 -22.51 -4.67 -25.62
C VAL A 554 -21.21 -4.32 -26.32
N HIS A 555 -20.15 -4.26 -25.55
CA HIS A 555 -18.81 -3.88 -25.97
C HIS A 555 -17.85 -5.05 -25.77
N LEU A 556 -17.15 -5.42 -26.83
CA LEU A 556 -16.09 -6.44 -26.83
C LEU A 556 -14.76 -5.76 -26.97
N TYR A 557 -13.73 -6.26 -26.29
CA TYR A 557 -12.37 -5.76 -26.48
C TYR A 557 -11.33 -6.86 -26.39
N ALA A 558 -10.19 -6.59 -27.02
CA ALA A 558 -8.95 -7.32 -26.85
C ALA A 558 -7.78 -6.34 -26.74
N SER A 559 -6.85 -6.59 -25.85
CA SER A 559 -5.71 -5.72 -25.60
C SER A 559 -4.42 -6.48 -25.40
N ALA A 560 -3.31 -5.83 -25.75
CA ALA A 560 -1.96 -6.22 -25.40
C ALA A 560 -1.27 -5.00 -24.81
N SER A 561 -0.76 -5.12 -23.57
CA SER A 561 -0.11 -4.02 -22.87
C SER A 561 1.14 -4.47 -22.16
N ARG A 562 2.11 -3.55 -22.02
CA ARG A 562 3.34 -3.80 -21.28
C ARG A 562 3.42 -2.89 -20.05
N GLY A 563 3.82 -3.49 -18.94
CA GLY A 563 4.12 -2.80 -17.69
C GLY A 563 5.61 -2.90 -17.37
N TYR A 564 6.03 -1.99 -16.51
CA TYR A 564 7.40 -1.80 -16.09
C TYR A 564 7.47 -1.37 -14.64
N LYS A 565 8.43 -1.94 -13.92
CA LYS A 565 8.87 -1.48 -12.61
C LYS A 565 10.40 -1.36 -12.65
N ALA A 566 10.92 -0.24 -12.17
CA ALA A 566 12.36 0.02 -12.20
C ALA A 566 13.11 -1.01 -11.36
N GLY A 567 14.34 -1.29 -11.73
CA GLY A 567 15.31 -2.00 -10.90
C GLY A 567 15.66 -1.19 -9.65
N GLY A 568 16.36 -1.79 -8.71
CA GLY A 568 16.62 -1.14 -7.45
C GLY A 568 17.73 -1.78 -6.63
N PHE A 569 17.66 -1.52 -5.33
CA PHE A 569 18.68 -1.88 -4.36
C PHE A 569 18.03 -2.39 -3.07
N ASN A 570 18.53 -3.48 -2.50
CA ASN A 570 18.10 -3.91 -1.17
C ASN A 570 18.64 -2.97 -0.10
N SER A 571 17.80 -2.55 0.83
CA SER A 571 18.18 -1.57 1.85
C SER A 571 19.09 -2.14 2.93
N VAL A 572 19.00 -3.45 3.21
CA VAL A 572 19.73 -4.13 4.28
C VAL A 572 20.94 -4.93 3.78
N GLN A 573 21.19 -4.98 2.48
CA GLN A 573 22.32 -5.65 1.86
C GLN A 573 23.16 -4.66 1.04
N VAL A 574 24.37 -4.37 1.48
CA VAL A 574 25.25 -3.40 0.84
C VAL A 574 25.64 -3.83 -0.58
N ASN A 575 25.69 -2.86 -1.50
CA ASN A 575 26.01 -3.08 -2.92
C ASN A 575 25.07 -4.03 -3.67
N SER A 576 23.96 -4.43 -3.11
CA SER A 576 22.98 -5.26 -3.79
C SER A 576 22.30 -4.51 -4.93
N PHE A 577 21.81 -5.25 -5.91
CA PHE A 577 21.18 -4.70 -7.10
C PHE A 577 20.26 -5.74 -7.72
N PHE A 578 19.09 -5.30 -8.16
CA PHE A 578 18.18 -6.14 -8.93
C PHE A 578 17.68 -5.42 -10.18
N GLU A 579 17.48 -6.21 -11.23
CA GLU A 579 17.08 -5.75 -12.56
C GLU A 579 15.61 -5.28 -12.60
N PRO A 580 15.23 -4.46 -13.61
CA PRO A 580 13.86 -4.06 -13.82
C PRO A 580 12.92 -5.24 -14.06
N GLU A 581 11.74 -5.16 -13.45
CA GLU A 581 10.62 -6.06 -13.71
C GLU A 581 9.85 -5.60 -14.95
N LYS A 582 9.48 -6.53 -15.82
CA LYS A 582 8.72 -6.27 -17.05
C LYS A 582 7.61 -7.30 -17.19
N VAL A 583 6.44 -6.84 -17.61
CA VAL A 583 5.28 -7.71 -17.83
C VAL A 583 4.64 -7.44 -19.18
N TRP A 584 4.27 -8.49 -19.89
CA TRP A 584 3.31 -8.45 -20.97
C TRP A 584 1.98 -9.02 -20.47
N ASN A 585 0.89 -8.31 -20.73
CA ASN A 585 -0.47 -8.73 -20.45
C ASN A 585 -1.28 -8.77 -21.76
N PHE A 586 -1.99 -9.87 -21.97
CA PHE A 586 -2.98 -10.05 -23.01
C PHE A 586 -4.32 -10.24 -22.35
N GLU A 587 -5.29 -9.41 -22.69
CA GLU A 587 -6.61 -9.41 -22.06
C GLU A 587 -7.69 -9.28 -23.11
N GLY A 588 -8.80 -10.02 -22.93
CA GLY A 588 -10.00 -9.89 -23.74
C GLY A 588 -11.23 -9.90 -22.85
N GLY A 589 -12.25 -9.14 -23.21
CA GLY A 589 -13.43 -9.05 -22.37
C GLY A 589 -14.69 -8.60 -23.09
N ILE A 590 -15.80 -8.77 -22.37
CA ILE A 590 -17.12 -8.26 -22.71
C ILE A 590 -17.60 -7.35 -21.58
N LYS A 591 -18.16 -6.21 -21.95
CA LYS A 591 -18.88 -5.30 -21.06
C LYS A 591 -20.26 -5.07 -21.60
N SER A 592 -21.28 -5.24 -20.78
CA SER A 592 -22.66 -5.14 -21.24
C SER A 592 -23.62 -4.61 -20.19
N GLU A 593 -24.62 -3.87 -20.65
CA GLU A 593 -25.81 -3.47 -19.91
C GLU A 593 -27.02 -4.04 -20.63
N LEU A 594 -27.69 -5.00 -20.03
CA LEU A 594 -28.73 -5.81 -20.65
C LEU A 594 -30.11 -5.51 -20.00
N PHE A 595 -31.20 -5.85 -20.71
CA PHE A 595 -32.57 -5.74 -20.21
C PHE A 595 -32.89 -4.33 -19.74
N ASP A 596 -32.73 -3.34 -20.64
CA ASP A 596 -32.97 -1.92 -20.37
C ASP A 596 -32.20 -1.45 -19.13
N ARG A 597 -30.89 -1.82 -19.05
CA ARG A 597 -29.98 -1.46 -17.96
C ARG A 597 -30.37 -2.02 -16.58
N HIS A 598 -31.11 -3.12 -16.52
CA HIS A 598 -31.35 -3.83 -15.25
C HIS A 598 -30.24 -4.81 -14.88
N VAL A 599 -29.44 -5.24 -15.86
CA VAL A 599 -28.34 -6.17 -15.65
C VAL A 599 -27.07 -5.59 -16.24
N ARG A 600 -26.06 -5.39 -15.42
CA ARG A 600 -24.67 -5.15 -15.84
C ARG A 600 -23.92 -6.45 -15.74
N PHE A 601 -23.22 -6.83 -16.81
CA PHE A 601 -22.40 -8.02 -16.85
C PHE A 601 -21.08 -7.72 -17.56
N ASN A 602 -19.97 -7.77 -16.81
CA ASN A 602 -18.63 -7.55 -17.31
C ASN A 602 -17.79 -8.78 -16.99
N LEU A 603 -17.17 -9.36 -18.02
CA LEU A 603 -16.28 -10.51 -17.90
C LEU A 603 -15.00 -10.23 -18.68
N SER A 604 -13.85 -10.46 -18.06
CA SER A 604 -12.56 -10.41 -18.73
C SER A 604 -11.73 -11.66 -18.44
N GLY A 605 -11.00 -12.12 -19.45
CA GLY A 605 -9.97 -13.15 -19.33
C GLY A 605 -8.62 -12.56 -19.63
N TYR A 606 -7.58 -12.98 -18.89
CA TYR A 606 -6.24 -12.44 -19.03
C TYR A 606 -5.17 -13.53 -18.97
N TYR A 607 -4.04 -13.25 -19.61
CA TYR A 607 -2.76 -13.96 -19.48
C TYR A 607 -1.64 -12.95 -19.36
N PHE A 608 -0.79 -13.10 -18.36
CA PHE A 608 0.41 -12.29 -18.25
C PHE A 608 1.68 -13.11 -18.01
N LYS A 609 2.78 -12.55 -18.49
CA LYS A 609 4.12 -13.11 -18.33
C LYS A 609 5.06 -12.04 -17.79
N TYR A 610 5.60 -12.30 -16.61
CA TYR A 610 6.62 -11.49 -15.97
C TYR A 610 8.02 -11.99 -16.26
N SER A 611 8.92 -11.05 -16.54
CA SER A 611 10.36 -11.29 -16.55
C SER A 611 10.99 -10.47 -15.43
N ASN A 612 11.87 -11.09 -14.66
CA ASN A 612 12.52 -10.49 -13.48
C ASN A 612 11.49 -9.96 -12.45
N ARG A 613 10.39 -10.67 -12.20
CA ARG A 613 9.44 -10.31 -11.16
C ARG A 613 10.18 -10.19 -9.82
N GLN A 614 10.13 -9.01 -9.22
CA GLN A 614 10.75 -8.71 -7.94
C GLN A 614 9.82 -9.18 -6.82
N ALA A 615 10.31 -10.04 -5.94
CA ALA A 615 9.57 -10.52 -4.78
C ALA A 615 10.49 -10.63 -3.57
N LEU A 616 9.97 -10.27 -2.39
CA LEU A 616 10.70 -10.35 -1.13
C LEU A 616 10.96 -11.81 -0.78
N SER A 617 12.13 -12.10 -0.27
CA SER A 617 12.54 -13.41 0.28
C SER A 617 13.31 -13.20 1.57
N LEU A 618 13.14 -14.09 2.53
CA LEU A 618 13.97 -14.14 3.72
C LEU A 618 15.18 -15.03 3.42
N GLU A 619 16.35 -14.45 3.35
CA GLU A 619 17.58 -15.16 2.96
C GLU A 619 18.66 -15.03 4.04
N ASN A 620 19.46 -16.07 4.19
CA ASN A 620 20.67 -16.00 5.02
C ASN A 620 21.78 -15.30 4.22
N THR A 621 22.11 -14.08 4.61
CA THR A 621 23.11 -13.22 3.93
C THR A 621 24.49 -13.26 4.59
N GLY A 622 24.70 -14.11 5.60
CA GLY A 622 25.95 -14.24 6.32
C GLY A 622 25.95 -13.63 7.73
N GLY A 623 24.95 -12.85 8.08
CA GLY A 623 24.70 -12.36 9.44
C GLY A 623 24.09 -13.43 10.36
N ALA A 624 24.03 -13.15 11.66
CA ALA A 624 23.45 -14.06 12.65
C ALA A 624 21.92 -14.19 12.53
N VAL A 625 21.26 -13.23 11.85
CA VAL A 625 19.82 -13.20 11.62
C VAL A 625 19.56 -13.12 10.12
N PRO A 626 18.67 -13.96 9.55
CA PRO A 626 18.28 -13.84 8.14
C PRO A 626 17.69 -12.47 7.83
N GLN A 627 17.82 -12.04 6.58
CA GLN A 627 17.37 -10.71 6.14
C GLN A 627 16.36 -10.79 5.02
N TYR A 628 15.40 -9.87 5.03
CA TYR A 628 14.46 -9.70 3.94
C TYR A 628 15.14 -8.96 2.79
N ILE A 629 15.31 -9.65 1.66
CA ILE A 629 15.85 -9.08 0.42
C ILE A 629 14.94 -9.32 -0.77
N THR A 630 14.96 -8.40 -1.72
CA THR A 630 14.25 -8.57 -2.98
C THR A 630 15.07 -9.41 -3.94
N LEU A 631 14.51 -10.55 -4.35
CA LEU A 631 15.04 -11.42 -5.39
C LEU A 631 14.18 -11.34 -6.65
N SER A 632 14.77 -11.59 -7.80
CA SER A 632 14.08 -11.63 -9.08
C SER A 632 13.78 -13.06 -9.53
N GLY A 633 12.64 -13.27 -10.18
CA GLY A 633 12.23 -14.51 -10.81
C GLY A 633 11.29 -14.28 -11.99
N ASP A 634 11.09 -15.29 -12.83
CA ASP A 634 10.11 -15.23 -13.91
C ASP A 634 8.81 -15.92 -13.47
N SER A 635 7.66 -15.32 -13.79
CA SER A 635 6.35 -15.91 -13.44
C SER A 635 5.34 -15.70 -14.56
N GLU A 636 4.31 -16.53 -14.57
CA GLU A 636 3.16 -16.39 -15.46
C GLU A 636 1.86 -16.67 -14.72
N ALA A 637 0.77 -16.06 -15.17
CA ALA A 637 -0.55 -16.36 -14.68
C ALA A 637 -1.62 -16.13 -15.76
N TYR A 638 -2.73 -16.83 -15.61
CA TYR A 638 -3.96 -16.59 -16.36
C TYR A 638 -5.15 -16.61 -15.41
N GLY A 639 -6.22 -15.96 -15.81
CA GLY A 639 -7.38 -15.87 -14.96
C GLY A 639 -8.59 -15.22 -15.62
N LEU A 640 -9.64 -15.10 -14.80
CA LEU A 640 -10.89 -14.47 -15.17
C LEU A 640 -11.30 -13.48 -14.08
N ASP A 641 -11.83 -12.33 -14.47
CA ASP A 641 -12.49 -11.37 -13.60
C ASP A 641 -13.94 -11.19 -14.05
N LEU A 642 -14.89 -11.34 -13.14
CA LEU A 642 -16.31 -11.12 -13.32
C LEU A 642 -16.78 -9.97 -12.43
N ASP A 643 -17.59 -9.07 -12.99
CA ASP A 643 -18.30 -8.03 -12.27
C ASP A 643 -19.74 -7.97 -12.79
N THR A 644 -20.70 -8.11 -11.89
CA THR A 644 -22.12 -8.13 -12.24
C THR A 644 -22.96 -7.30 -11.28
N GLN A 645 -24.01 -6.70 -11.79
CA GLN A 645 -25.02 -6.02 -10.99
C GLN A 645 -26.40 -6.29 -11.56
N PHE A 646 -27.34 -6.67 -10.70
CA PHE A 646 -28.72 -6.97 -11.04
C PHE A 646 -29.65 -6.04 -10.27
N VAL A 647 -30.46 -5.25 -10.95
CA VAL A 647 -31.57 -4.51 -10.37
C VAL A 647 -32.80 -5.43 -10.42
N VAL A 648 -33.14 -6.00 -9.27
CA VAL A 648 -34.25 -6.95 -9.14
C VAL A 648 -35.59 -6.19 -9.05
N SER A 649 -35.58 -5.06 -8.37
CA SER A 649 -36.72 -4.14 -8.26
C SER A 649 -36.20 -2.73 -8.00
N ARG A 650 -37.08 -1.76 -7.92
CA ARG A 650 -36.73 -0.37 -7.55
C ARG A 650 -36.05 -0.26 -6.19
N ASP A 651 -36.36 -1.20 -5.30
CA ASP A 651 -35.91 -1.17 -3.91
C ASP A 651 -34.77 -2.15 -3.65
N PHE A 652 -34.48 -3.08 -4.57
CA PHE A 652 -33.53 -4.17 -4.32
C PHE A 652 -32.62 -4.45 -5.50
N SER A 653 -31.31 -4.47 -5.23
CA SER A 653 -30.29 -4.87 -6.19
C SER A 653 -29.28 -5.85 -5.57
N ILE A 654 -28.65 -6.62 -6.44
CA ILE A 654 -27.62 -7.61 -6.10
C ILE A 654 -26.37 -7.27 -6.89
N THR A 655 -25.23 -7.25 -6.24
CA THR A 655 -23.92 -7.16 -6.88
C THR A 655 -23.18 -8.50 -6.73
N GLY A 656 -22.42 -8.87 -7.74
CA GLY A 656 -21.60 -10.07 -7.70
C GLY A 656 -20.25 -9.80 -8.36
N THR A 657 -19.17 -10.07 -7.66
CA THR A 657 -17.83 -10.01 -8.24
C THR A 657 -17.08 -11.30 -7.97
N ALA A 658 -16.30 -11.78 -8.95
CA ALA A 658 -15.51 -12.98 -8.79
C ALA A 658 -14.19 -12.88 -9.55
N GLY A 659 -13.15 -13.48 -8.99
CA GLY A 659 -11.83 -13.59 -9.62
C GLY A 659 -11.32 -15.02 -9.54
N LEU A 660 -10.78 -15.49 -10.65
CA LEU A 660 -10.05 -16.75 -10.76
C LEU A 660 -8.62 -16.42 -11.19
N ILE A 661 -7.64 -17.01 -10.53
CA ILE A 661 -6.23 -16.88 -10.93
C ILE A 661 -5.49 -18.20 -10.76
N GLU A 662 -4.77 -18.58 -11.81
CA GLU A 662 -3.79 -19.65 -11.80
C GLU A 662 -2.42 -19.04 -12.11
N SER A 663 -1.52 -19.08 -11.12
CA SER A 663 -0.20 -18.45 -11.21
C SER A 663 0.91 -19.40 -10.79
N LYS A 664 2.07 -19.31 -11.47
CA LYS A 664 3.24 -20.11 -11.14
C LYS A 664 4.54 -19.36 -11.42
N TRP A 665 5.57 -19.74 -10.71
CA TRP A 665 6.94 -19.39 -11.03
C TRP A 665 7.40 -20.18 -12.26
N VAL A 666 7.95 -19.50 -13.24
CA VAL A 666 8.60 -20.15 -14.40
C VAL A 666 10.06 -20.46 -14.07
N LYS A 667 10.70 -19.53 -13.33
CA LYS A 667 12.08 -19.66 -12.86
C LYS A 667 12.24 -18.92 -11.54
N ARG A 668 12.50 -19.65 -10.45
CA ARG A 668 12.75 -19.06 -9.14
C ARG A 668 13.46 -20.04 -8.21
N VAL A 669 14.49 -19.56 -7.53
CA VAL A 669 15.10 -20.23 -6.37
C VAL A 669 14.84 -19.35 -5.15
N GLU A 670 14.42 -19.93 -4.04
CA GLU A 670 14.12 -19.26 -2.78
C GLU A 670 14.68 -20.09 -1.63
N GLN A 671 15.51 -19.51 -0.78
CA GLN A 671 16.23 -20.23 0.29
C GLN A 671 16.95 -21.49 -0.22
N GLY A 672 17.56 -21.43 -1.40
CA GLY A 672 18.23 -22.56 -2.02
C GLY A 672 17.32 -23.64 -2.61
N ILE A 673 15.98 -23.50 -2.53
CA ILE A 673 14.99 -24.43 -3.08
C ILE A 673 14.52 -23.93 -4.44
N ASP A 674 14.61 -24.77 -5.47
CA ASP A 674 14.04 -24.48 -6.80
C ASP A 674 12.52 -24.70 -6.77
N ILE A 675 11.78 -23.58 -6.85
CA ILE A 675 10.31 -23.57 -6.90
C ILE A 675 9.76 -23.30 -8.30
N SER A 676 10.57 -23.50 -9.34
CA SER A 676 10.15 -23.38 -10.73
C SER A 676 9.02 -24.37 -11.05
N GLY A 677 8.00 -23.91 -11.74
CA GLY A 677 6.78 -24.68 -12.04
C GLY A 677 5.73 -24.69 -10.93
N GLN A 678 6.03 -24.13 -9.75
CA GLN A 678 5.15 -24.17 -8.59
C GLN A 678 4.32 -22.88 -8.42
N PRO A 679 3.20 -22.92 -7.63
CA PRO A 679 2.34 -21.77 -7.40
C PRO A 679 3.10 -20.59 -6.79
N THR A 680 2.67 -19.38 -7.14
CA THR A 680 3.23 -18.14 -6.52
C THR A 680 2.65 -17.85 -5.13
N GLY A 681 1.66 -18.61 -4.67
CA GLY A 681 1.08 -18.47 -3.32
C GLY A 681 -0.36 -17.97 -3.27
N GLU A 682 -0.93 -17.53 -4.39
CA GLU A 682 -2.26 -16.91 -4.42
C GLU A 682 -3.39 -17.93 -4.26
N PRO A 683 -4.51 -17.53 -3.57
CA PRO A 683 -5.77 -18.28 -3.64
C PRO A 683 -6.31 -18.30 -5.07
N VAL A 684 -6.79 -19.48 -5.53
CA VAL A 684 -7.30 -19.64 -6.91
C VAL A 684 -8.58 -18.86 -7.15
N PHE A 685 -9.44 -18.77 -6.13
CA PHE A 685 -10.76 -18.15 -6.26
C PHE A 685 -11.04 -17.17 -5.13
N ARG A 686 -11.61 -16.01 -5.50
CA ARG A 686 -12.25 -15.07 -4.59
C ARG A 686 -13.59 -14.64 -5.20
N GLY A 687 -14.66 -14.65 -4.41
CA GLY A 687 -16.00 -14.21 -4.83
C GLY A 687 -16.67 -13.38 -3.77
N ILE A 688 -17.45 -12.39 -4.19
CA ILE A 688 -18.19 -11.47 -3.32
C ILE A 688 -19.60 -11.33 -3.86
N ILE A 689 -20.60 -11.40 -2.98
CA ILE A 689 -21.99 -11.11 -3.28
C ILE A 689 -22.45 -9.98 -2.35
N GLY A 690 -22.99 -8.92 -2.92
CA GLY A 690 -23.60 -7.81 -2.20
C GLY A 690 -25.11 -7.76 -2.42
N LEU A 691 -25.85 -7.46 -1.36
CA LEU A 691 -27.30 -7.24 -1.36
C LEU A 691 -27.55 -5.82 -0.93
N HIS A 692 -28.32 -5.08 -1.73
CA HIS A 692 -28.59 -3.67 -1.49
C HIS A 692 -30.10 -3.44 -1.51
N TYR A 693 -30.63 -2.89 -0.43
CA TYR A 693 -32.03 -2.55 -0.26
C TYR A 693 -32.18 -1.07 0.05
N LYS A 694 -33.11 -0.42 -0.63
CA LYS A 694 -33.47 0.99 -0.42
C LYS A 694 -34.95 1.18 -0.67
N HIS A 695 -35.74 1.56 0.35
CA HIS A 695 -37.15 1.76 0.24
C HIS A 695 -37.58 3.11 0.80
N ASP A 696 -38.31 3.90 -0.03
CA ASP A 696 -38.84 5.20 0.35
C ASP A 696 -40.21 5.04 1.01
N THR A 697 -40.30 5.43 2.28
CA THR A 697 -41.53 5.24 3.10
C THR A 697 -42.43 6.48 3.15
N GLY A 698 -42.10 7.56 2.49
CA GLY A 698 -42.78 8.87 2.64
C GLY A 698 -42.26 9.68 3.85
N ASN A 699 -41.82 9.02 4.93
CA ASN A 699 -41.22 9.66 6.09
C ASN A 699 -39.70 9.52 6.09
N GLY A 700 -39.10 9.18 4.95
CA GLY A 700 -37.68 8.93 4.76
C GLY A 700 -37.42 7.60 4.10
N THR A 701 -36.14 7.30 3.93
CA THR A 701 -35.66 6.11 3.22
C THR A 701 -35.06 5.10 4.22
N ILE A 702 -35.59 3.89 4.24
CA ILE A 702 -34.92 2.75 4.91
C ILE A 702 -33.93 2.14 3.92
N PHE A 703 -32.74 1.87 4.36
CA PHE A 703 -31.71 1.20 3.54
C PHE A 703 -31.05 0.07 4.30
N GLY A 704 -30.54 -0.91 3.54
CA GLY A 704 -29.78 -2.02 4.09
C GLY A 704 -28.78 -2.53 3.06
N ASP A 705 -27.55 -2.77 3.49
CA ASP A 705 -26.46 -3.31 2.69
C ASP A 705 -25.91 -4.54 3.42
N ALA A 706 -25.69 -5.64 2.69
CA ALA A 706 -25.03 -6.81 3.22
C ALA A 706 -24.09 -7.38 2.17
N SER A 707 -22.93 -7.84 2.59
CA SER A 707 -21.98 -8.51 1.70
C SER A 707 -21.46 -9.81 2.31
N TYR A 708 -21.24 -10.79 1.46
CA TYR A 708 -20.55 -12.03 1.77
C TYR A 708 -19.37 -12.17 0.85
N SER A 709 -18.18 -12.31 1.40
CA SER A 709 -16.96 -12.58 0.65
C SER A 709 -16.41 -13.97 1.00
N TYR A 710 -15.94 -14.67 -0.02
CA TYR A 710 -15.26 -15.96 0.09
C TYR A 710 -13.93 -15.92 -0.63
N THR A 711 -12.88 -16.40 0.04
CA THR A 711 -11.54 -16.61 -0.54
C THR A 711 -11.15 -18.07 -0.34
N SER A 712 -10.74 -18.75 -1.41
CA SER A 712 -10.29 -20.13 -1.35
C SER A 712 -8.98 -20.28 -0.58
N ARG A 713 -8.63 -21.52 -0.22
CA ARG A 713 -7.35 -21.84 0.45
C ARG A 713 -6.16 -21.32 -0.36
N GLN A 714 -5.18 -20.75 0.34
CA GLN A 714 -3.89 -20.37 -0.23
C GLN A 714 -3.07 -21.60 -0.63
N ARG A 715 -2.31 -21.51 -1.73
CA ARG A 715 -1.47 -22.60 -2.23
C ARG A 715 -0.02 -22.36 -1.81
N LEU A 716 0.56 -23.35 -1.16
CA LEU A 716 1.96 -23.31 -0.72
C LEU A 716 2.86 -23.97 -1.77
N ASN A 717 3.99 -23.34 -2.09
CA ASN A 717 5.09 -23.92 -2.83
C ASN A 717 6.02 -24.73 -1.89
N ASP A 718 7.05 -25.38 -2.43
CA ASP A 718 7.93 -26.23 -1.64
C ASP A 718 8.83 -25.43 -0.67
N ALA A 719 9.20 -24.19 -0.99
CA ALA A 719 9.93 -23.34 -0.05
C ALA A 719 9.06 -23.03 1.18
N ALA A 720 7.81 -22.61 0.99
CA ALA A 720 6.87 -22.39 2.10
C ALA A 720 6.58 -23.67 2.89
N ARG A 721 6.50 -24.85 2.22
CA ARG A 721 6.36 -26.14 2.92
C ARG A 721 7.60 -26.51 3.72
N ALA A 722 8.79 -26.23 3.20
CA ALA A 722 10.06 -26.50 3.91
C ALA A 722 10.15 -25.63 5.18
N ILE A 723 9.78 -24.35 5.10
CA ILE A 723 9.69 -23.46 6.27
C ILE A 723 8.71 -24.03 7.30
N ASN A 724 7.51 -24.44 6.88
CA ASN A 724 6.52 -25.04 7.77
C ASN A 724 7.04 -26.32 8.44
N ALA A 725 7.71 -27.20 7.68
CA ALA A 725 8.31 -28.40 8.22
C ALA A 725 9.42 -28.07 9.24
N PHE A 726 10.25 -27.08 8.95
CA PHE A 726 11.31 -26.63 9.84
C PHE A 726 10.75 -26.09 11.17
N ILE A 727 9.79 -25.16 11.15
CA ILE A 727 9.22 -24.60 12.38
C ILE A 727 8.44 -25.65 13.19
N ALA A 728 7.88 -26.68 12.55
CA ALA A 728 7.21 -27.78 13.23
C ALA A 728 8.18 -28.79 13.88
N THR A 729 9.42 -28.81 13.46
CA THR A 729 10.45 -29.69 14.03
C THR A 729 10.60 -29.41 15.53
N PRO A 730 10.76 -30.47 16.39
CA PRO A 730 10.95 -30.30 17.83
C PRO A 730 12.17 -29.41 18.15
N VAL A 731 12.06 -28.64 19.23
CA VAL A 731 13.16 -27.73 19.70
C VAL A 731 14.48 -28.46 19.87
N ALA A 732 14.47 -29.66 20.44
CA ALA A 732 15.68 -30.50 20.61
C ALA A 732 16.36 -30.89 19.29
N ALA A 733 15.68 -30.78 18.18
CA ALA A 733 16.19 -31.02 16.82
C ALA A 733 16.39 -29.72 16.01
N GLY A 734 16.42 -28.55 16.67
CA GLY A 734 16.71 -27.28 16.07
C GLY A 734 15.50 -26.50 15.53
N GLY A 735 14.30 -27.05 15.53
CA GLY A 735 13.08 -26.36 15.11
C GLY A 735 12.39 -25.58 16.23
N ALA A 736 11.19 -25.03 15.98
CA ALA A 736 10.46 -24.19 16.94
C ALA A 736 9.33 -24.94 17.68
N GLY A 737 9.05 -26.19 17.33
CA GLY A 737 8.01 -27.02 17.96
C GLY A 737 6.58 -26.50 17.71
N VAL A 738 6.35 -25.88 16.57
CA VAL A 738 5.04 -25.30 16.20
C VAL A 738 4.06 -26.40 15.82
N ASP A 739 2.85 -26.33 16.37
CA ASP A 739 1.73 -27.15 15.93
C ASP A 739 1.04 -26.51 14.72
N LEU A 740 1.34 -26.98 13.51
CA LEU A 740 0.80 -26.46 12.26
C LEU A 740 -0.74 -26.51 12.19
N SER A 741 -1.39 -27.43 12.91
CA SER A 741 -2.85 -27.52 12.91
C SER A 741 -3.50 -26.27 13.55
N LYS A 742 -2.82 -25.61 14.47
CA LYS A 742 -3.27 -24.39 15.14
C LYS A 742 -3.15 -23.16 14.26
N ILE A 743 -2.19 -23.15 13.33
CA ILE A 743 -1.98 -22.04 12.40
C ILE A 743 -2.62 -22.28 11.02
N ASP A 744 -3.39 -23.35 10.83
CA ASP A 744 -4.09 -23.64 9.56
C ASP A 744 -4.99 -22.47 9.10
N LYS A 745 -5.51 -21.66 10.03
CA LYS A 745 -6.28 -20.44 9.74
C LYS A 745 -5.49 -19.37 8.94
N LEU A 746 -4.19 -19.51 8.80
CA LEU A 746 -3.37 -18.66 7.93
C LEU A 746 -3.65 -18.94 6.44
N TRP A 747 -3.83 -20.22 6.08
CA TRP A 747 -4.01 -20.66 4.69
C TRP A 747 -5.43 -21.14 4.39
N ALA A 748 -6.26 -21.31 5.41
CA ALA A 748 -7.64 -21.81 5.29
C ALA A 748 -8.50 -20.90 4.41
N PRO A 749 -9.58 -21.42 3.81
CA PRO A 749 -10.58 -20.57 3.18
C PRO A 749 -11.10 -19.51 4.14
N ARG A 750 -11.34 -18.31 3.63
CA ARG A 750 -11.85 -17.17 4.42
C ARG A 750 -13.29 -16.86 4.02
N ASN A 751 -14.11 -16.56 5.01
CA ASN A 751 -15.50 -16.12 4.86
C ASN A 751 -15.69 -14.87 5.67
N THR A 752 -16.23 -13.81 5.07
CA THR A 752 -16.53 -12.57 5.79
C THR A 752 -17.92 -12.10 5.43
N VAL A 753 -18.69 -11.72 6.43
CA VAL A 753 -20.02 -11.12 6.28
C VAL A 753 -19.96 -9.72 6.87
N ASN A 754 -20.34 -8.72 6.07
CA ASN A 754 -20.52 -7.36 6.53
C ASN A 754 -21.98 -6.95 6.33
N ALA A 755 -22.51 -6.10 7.21
CA ALA A 755 -23.89 -5.63 7.11
C ALA A 755 -24.04 -4.21 7.64
N LYS A 756 -24.96 -3.44 7.02
CA LYS A 756 -25.36 -2.11 7.46
C LYS A 756 -26.85 -1.95 7.23
N ILE A 757 -27.58 -1.42 8.21
CA ILE A 757 -28.99 -1.10 8.09
C ILE A 757 -29.24 0.25 8.71
N GLY A 758 -30.09 1.06 8.09
CA GLY A 758 -30.33 2.40 8.57
C GLY A 758 -31.55 3.08 7.98
N TRP A 759 -31.72 4.29 8.41
CA TRP A 759 -32.77 5.19 7.95
C TRP A 759 -32.19 6.58 7.65
N ARG A 760 -32.69 7.21 6.60
CA ARG A 760 -32.42 8.62 6.23
C ARG A 760 -33.71 9.41 6.24
N SER A 761 -33.67 10.62 6.79
CA SER A 761 -34.82 11.52 6.76
C SER A 761 -35.14 11.98 5.34
N PRO A 762 -36.36 12.52 5.08
CA PRO A 762 -36.62 13.19 3.82
C PRO A 762 -35.58 14.28 3.55
N GLY A 763 -35.08 14.33 2.29
CA GLY A 763 -33.99 15.22 1.91
C GLY A 763 -32.63 14.85 2.47
N GLU A 764 -32.48 13.67 3.07
CA GLU A 764 -31.24 13.10 3.63
C GLU A 764 -30.52 13.96 4.69
N ARG A 765 -31.25 14.89 5.34
CA ARG A 765 -30.70 15.81 6.33
C ARG A 765 -30.16 15.10 7.56
N TYR A 766 -30.81 14.02 8.00
CA TYR A 766 -30.41 13.19 9.13
C TYR A 766 -30.32 11.74 8.69
N SER A 767 -29.34 11.02 9.22
CA SER A 767 -29.26 9.57 9.04
C SER A 767 -28.86 8.88 10.33
N ILE A 768 -29.34 7.65 10.50
CA ILE A 768 -28.92 6.73 11.57
C ILE A 768 -28.76 5.35 10.96
N ALA A 769 -27.66 4.68 11.28
CA ALA A 769 -27.43 3.30 10.82
C ALA A 769 -26.74 2.47 11.90
N LEU A 770 -26.98 1.17 11.89
CA LEU A 770 -26.19 0.15 12.56
C LEU A 770 -25.30 -0.49 11.53
N PHE A 771 -24.04 -0.73 11.87
CA PHE A 771 -23.09 -1.41 11.01
C PHE A 771 -22.40 -2.55 11.75
N ALA A 772 -22.01 -3.56 11.00
CA ALA A 772 -21.18 -4.68 11.47
C ALA A 772 -20.22 -5.10 10.36
N GLU A 773 -18.94 -5.15 10.67
CA GLU A 773 -17.86 -5.68 9.86
C GLU A 773 -17.43 -7.01 10.47
N ASN A 774 -17.15 -8.02 9.64
CA ASN A 774 -16.93 -9.39 10.11
C ASN A 774 -18.02 -9.81 11.14
N LEU A 775 -19.30 -9.70 10.74
CA LEU A 775 -20.48 -9.91 11.59
C LEU A 775 -20.45 -11.27 12.32
N LEU A 776 -19.87 -12.30 11.70
CA LEU A 776 -19.75 -13.64 12.28
C LEU A 776 -18.56 -13.77 13.24
N ASN A 777 -17.75 -12.71 13.39
CA ASN A 777 -16.54 -12.66 14.20
C ASN A 777 -15.59 -13.84 13.92
N GLU A 778 -15.43 -14.17 12.64
CA GLU A 778 -14.51 -15.22 12.20
C GLU A 778 -13.06 -14.79 12.49
N LYS A 779 -12.31 -15.73 13.04
CA LYS A 779 -10.91 -15.48 13.44
C LYS A 779 -9.97 -16.04 12.38
N TYR A 780 -9.10 -15.17 11.84
CA TYR A 780 -8.06 -15.53 10.88
C TYR A 780 -6.69 -15.06 11.34
N LEU A 781 -5.66 -15.64 10.74
CA LEU A 781 -4.29 -15.18 10.84
C LEU A 781 -3.94 -14.46 9.55
N ARG A 782 -3.21 -13.35 9.65
CA ARG A 782 -2.85 -12.50 8.51
C ARG A 782 -1.52 -12.90 7.90
N THR A 783 -0.49 -13.02 8.73
CA THR A 783 0.88 -13.32 8.31
C THR A 783 1.55 -14.31 9.26
N LEU A 784 2.51 -15.06 8.72
CA LEU A 784 3.52 -15.83 9.48
C LEU A 784 4.86 -15.13 9.25
N ASN A 785 5.56 -14.79 10.32
CA ASN A 785 6.92 -14.28 10.27
C ASN A 785 7.88 -15.33 10.85
N THR A 786 8.97 -15.57 10.14
CA THR A 786 9.96 -16.60 10.48
C THR A 786 11.37 -16.05 10.60
N ILE A 787 11.53 -14.72 10.73
CA ILE A 787 12.85 -14.07 10.82
C ILE A 787 13.70 -14.59 11.97
N THR A 788 13.08 -14.96 13.08
CA THR A 788 13.73 -15.50 14.27
C THR A 788 13.59 -17.02 14.40
N ALA A 789 13.03 -17.69 13.36
CA ALA A 789 12.71 -19.10 13.48
C ALA A 789 13.92 -20.03 13.58
N ASP A 790 14.98 -19.76 12.84
CA ASP A 790 16.24 -20.52 12.86
C ASP A 790 17.19 -20.01 13.97
N THR A 791 17.15 -18.72 14.26
CA THR A 791 18.06 -18.06 15.20
C THR A 791 17.62 -18.25 16.65
N PHE A 792 16.36 -17.94 16.97
CA PHE A 792 15.78 -17.97 18.32
C PHE A 792 14.69 -19.04 18.51
N GLN A 793 14.30 -19.73 17.43
CA GLN A 793 13.20 -20.70 17.42
C GLN A 793 11.86 -20.07 17.81
N THR A 794 11.63 -18.80 17.46
CA THR A 794 10.48 -17.99 17.85
C THR A 794 9.69 -17.41 16.65
N PRO A 795 9.21 -18.24 15.71
CA PRO A 795 8.29 -17.74 14.70
C PRO A 795 7.01 -17.22 15.36
N TYR A 796 6.41 -16.20 14.75
CA TYR A 796 5.17 -15.60 15.23
C TYR A 796 4.16 -15.36 14.10
N VAL A 797 2.92 -15.13 14.47
CA VAL A 797 1.83 -14.76 13.55
C VAL A 797 1.21 -13.43 13.95
N ARG A 798 0.53 -12.79 13.00
CA ARG A 798 -0.35 -11.64 13.24
C ARG A 798 -1.79 -12.07 13.10
N ARG A 799 -2.65 -11.60 14.01
CA ARG A 799 -4.09 -11.85 13.97
C ARG A 799 -4.76 -10.87 13.01
N ASP A 800 -5.77 -11.34 12.33
CA ASP A 800 -6.68 -10.48 11.58
C ASP A 800 -7.66 -9.76 12.53
N GLN A 801 -8.32 -8.72 12.03
CA GLN A 801 -9.25 -7.91 12.80
C GLN A 801 -10.49 -8.73 13.21
N PRO A 802 -10.99 -8.57 14.45
CA PRO A 802 -12.22 -9.21 14.91
C PRO A 802 -13.45 -8.51 14.31
N GLY A 803 -14.64 -8.94 14.71
CA GLY A 803 -15.88 -8.26 14.35
C GLY A 803 -15.98 -6.87 14.99
N PHE A 804 -16.20 -5.86 14.14
CA PHE A 804 -16.53 -4.50 14.57
C PHE A 804 -18.01 -4.23 14.31
N TYR A 805 -18.67 -3.59 15.28
CA TYR A 805 -20.08 -3.20 15.16
C TYR A 805 -20.35 -1.92 15.94
N GLY A 806 -21.31 -1.16 15.46
CA GLY A 806 -21.63 0.12 16.06
C GLY A 806 -22.81 0.83 15.44
N ILE A 807 -22.91 2.10 15.78
CA ILE A 807 -23.91 3.04 15.29
C ILE A 807 -23.21 4.17 14.52
N GLU A 808 -23.82 4.57 13.43
CA GLU A 808 -23.44 5.74 12.61
C GLU A 808 -24.56 6.77 12.66
N LEU A 809 -24.20 8.02 12.91
CA LEU A 809 -25.10 9.19 12.88
C LEU A 809 -24.58 10.14 11.80
N GLY A 810 -25.47 10.63 10.93
CA GLY A 810 -25.10 11.56 9.85
C GLY A 810 -26.00 12.79 9.84
N LEU A 811 -25.37 13.93 9.49
CA LEU A 811 -25.99 15.23 9.23
C LEU A 811 -25.58 15.71 7.83
N LYS A 812 -26.53 16.32 7.11
CA LYS A 812 -26.28 16.98 5.83
C LYS A 812 -27.09 18.27 5.74
N PHE A 813 -26.44 19.37 5.33
CA PHE A 813 -27.04 20.69 5.15
C PHE A 813 -26.70 21.26 3.78
#